data_d2ad6444d14907461fce2070957263c3
#
_entry.id   d2ad6444d14907461fce2070957263c3
#
_cell.length_a   1.000
_cell.length_b   1.000
_cell.length_c   1.000
_cell.angle_alpha   90.00
_cell.angle_beta   90.00
_cell.angle_gamma   90.00
#
_symmetry.space_group_name_H-M   'P 1'
#
loop_
_entity.id
_entity.type
_entity.pdbx_description
1 polymer ?
#
loop_
_entity_poly.entity_id
_entity_poly.type
_entity_poly.pdbx_seq_one_letter_code
_entity_poly.pdbx_strand_id
1 'polypeptide(L)'
;MKEQEYFNVADIFGENVFNDSVMRERLPKKTYQKMKEVISQGRELDPETADVVAHEMKEWAIEKGATHYTHWFQPLTGVTAEKHDSFITAPMSNGKVLMSFSGKELIKGEPDASSFPSGGLRATFEARGYTAWDCTSPAFVRQDAAGATLCIPTAFCSYTGEALDQKTPLLRSMEAVSKQSVRLLRLFGNTTSQRVMPSVGAEQEYFIVDRAKYLQRKDLVYTGRTLFGAMPPKGQEMDDHYFGAIRERIAAYMRDVNIELWKLGVSSKTQHNEVAPAQHELAPIYAEANVAVDHNQLIMETLKKVAGRNGLQCLLHEKPFAGVNGSGKHNNWSLVTDDGINLLEPGKTPHDNIQFLLVLACILRAVDEHADLLRESAADVGNDHRLGANEAPPAIISVYLGEQLQDVLTQLIDTGAATHSISGAKLETGVKTLPDFMKDATDRNRTSQFAFTGNKFEFRMVGSQDSVGEPNIVLNTIVAEAFADVCDILEKAEDFDLAVHDLIKQLVTDHQRIVFNGNGYSDAWVEEAERRGLPNIKSMVEAIPALTTDKSIALFERFGVFTKAELESRAEVEYELYAKEINIEAKTMIDIAGKQIIPAVIKYATELGTSINTIKAACDANVSVQTELLVEVSDLLADTKVALAKLQEVVAEGLTMEENESRAKFYHDEVFKAMEELRAPVDTLEMLVDKEAWPMPSYGDLIFEV
;
A
#
# COMPACT_ATOMS: atom_id res chain seq x y z
N MET A 1 -26.57 -6.65 -25.07
CA MET A 1 -26.03 -5.46 -24.36
C MET A 1 -27.10 -5.07 -23.34
N LYS A 2 -26.76 -5.01 -22.02
CA LYS A 2 -27.64 -4.33 -21.06
C LYS A 2 -27.71 -2.86 -21.48
N GLU A 3 -28.90 -2.26 -21.46
CA GLU A 3 -29.03 -0.82 -21.65
C GLU A 3 -28.02 -0.10 -20.77
N GLN A 4 -27.18 0.75 -21.37
CA GLN A 4 -26.24 1.58 -20.63
C GLN A 4 -27.09 2.58 -19.83
N GLU A 5 -27.23 2.33 -18.53
CA GLU A 5 -27.79 3.30 -17.61
C GLU A 5 -26.89 4.53 -17.60
N TYR A 6 -27.34 5.62 -18.17
CA TYR A 6 -26.69 6.92 -18.07
C TYR A 6 -26.97 7.49 -16.66
N PHE A 7 -25.94 7.71 -15.90
CA PHE A 7 -26.02 8.37 -14.59
C PHE A 7 -25.09 9.58 -14.55
N ASN A 8 -25.46 10.56 -13.74
CA ASN A 8 -24.59 11.69 -13.44
C ASN A 8 -23.79 11.38 -12.16
N VAL A 9 -22.47 11.42 -12.25
CA VAL A 9 -21.59 11.14 -11.09
C VAL A 9 -21.92 12.03 -9.90
N ALA A 10 -22.25 13.30 -10.13
CA ALA A 10 -22.59 14.23 -9.07
C ALA A 10 -23.83 13.82 -8.26
N ASP A 11 -24.77 13.07 -8.88
CA ASP A 11 -26.01 12.65 -8.22
C ASP A 11 -25.81 11.41 -7.33
N ILE A 12 -24.81 10.59 -7.64
CA ILE A 12 -24.54 9.33 -6.91
C ILE A 12 -23.36 9.45 -5.93
N PHE A 13 -22.52 10.52 -6.06
CA PHE A 13 -21.32 10.64 -5.25
C PHE A 13 -21.65 10.78 -3.77
N GLY A 14 -21.12 9.82 -2.96
CA GLY A 14 -21.36 9.80 -1.51
C GLY A 14 -22.77 9.43 -1.09
N GLU A 15 -23.62 8.89 -2.01
CA GLU A 15 -24.99 8.53 -1.66
C GLU A 15 -25.10 7.49 -0.54
N ASN A 16 -24.05 6.68 -0.35
CA ASN A 16 -23.96 5.67 0.69
C ASN A 16 -23.04 6.07 1.86
N VAL A 17 -22.79 7.36 2.05
CA VAL A 17 -21.94 7.89 3.12
C VAL A 17 -22.76 8.79 4.06
N PHE A 18 -22.61 8.56 5.36
CA PHE A 18 -23.18 9.43 6.40
C PHE A 18 -22.32 10.69 6.55
N ASN A 19 -22.31 11.49 5.50
CA ASN A 19 -21.45 12.67 5.34
C ASN A 19 -22.07 13.94 5.97
N ASP A 20 -21.37 15.06 5.83
CA ASP A 20 -21.82 16.37 6.36
C ASP A 20 -23.21 16.78 5.89
N SER A 21 -23.54 16.51 4.63
CA SER A 21 -24.87 16.84 4.07
C SER A 21 -25.97 16.00 4.71
N VAL A 22 -25.74 14.71 4.88
CA VAL A 22 -26.68 13.80 5.55
C VAL A 22 -26.82 14.16 7.03
N MET A 23 -25.72 14.44 7.72
CA MET A 23 -25.76 14.89 9.13
C MET A 23 -26.54 16.20 9.28
N ARG A 24 -26.35 17.16 8.39
CA ARG A 24 -27.04 18.46 8.43
C ARG A 24 -28.55 18.33 8.18
N GLU A 25 -28.94 17.38 7.32
CA GLU A 25 -30.35 17.13 7.00
C GLU A 25 -31.09 16.42 8.14
N ARG A 26 -30.43 15.42 8.77
CA ARG A 26 -31.07 14.49 9.71
C ARG A 26 -30.90 14.87 11.18
N LEU A 27 -29.74 15.41 11.54
CA LEU A 27 -29.48 15.72 12.95
C LEU A 27 -30.17 17.00 13.39
N PRO A 28 -30.71 17.07 14.62
CA PRO A 28 -31.15 18.32 15.23
C PRO A 28 -30.01 19.36 15.15
N LYS A 29 -30.36 20.61 14.84
CA LYS A 29 -29.38 21.68 14.61
C LYS A 29 -28.28 21.77 15.68
N LYS A 30 -28.64 21.61 16.96
CA LYS A 30 -27.68 21.65 18.08
C LYS A 30 -26.71 20.46 18.04
N THR A 31 -27.20 19.25 17.76
CA THR A 31 -26.42 18.02 17.65
C THR A 31 -25.47 18.12 16.46
N TYR A 32 -25.96 18.59 15.30
CA TYR A 32 -25.12 18.81 14.12
C TYR A 32 -23.98 19.79 14.39
N GLN A 33 -24.27 20.93 15.03
CA GLN A 33 -23.23 21.92 15.39
C GLN A 33 -22.17 21.29 16.31
N LYS A 34 -22.62 20.53 17.30
CA LYS A 34 -21.71 19.83 18.22
C LYS A 34 -20.84 18.77 17.53
N MET A 35 -21.42 18.00 16.60
CA MET A 35 -20.65 17.07 15.76
C MET A 35 -19.60 17.81 14.94
N LYS A 36 -19.92 18.96 14.33
CA LYS A 36 -18.96 19.79 13.59
C LYS A 36 -17.80 20.25 14.49
N GLU A 37 -18.09 20.66 15.73
CA GLU A 37 -17.06 21.06 16.70
C GLU A 37 -16.17 19.88 17.09
N VAL A 38 -16.77 18.72 17.36
CA VAL A 38 -16.02 17.47 17.70
C VAL A 38 -15.07 17.11 16.55
N ILE A 39 -15.58 17.04 15.33
CA ILE A 39 -14.78 16.67 14.14
C ILE A 39 -13.68 17.70 13.87
N SER A 40 -14.00 19.00 13.89
CA SER A 40 -13.05 20.06 13.53
C SER A 40 -12.00 20.32 14.61
N GLN A 41 -12.31 20.06 15.89
CA GLN A 41 -11.45 20.37 17.03
C GLN A 41 -10.82 19.14 17.69
N GLY A 42 -11.18 17.93 17.24
CA GLY A 42 -10.68 16.68 17.83
C GLY A 42 -11.12 16.51 19.29
N ARG A 43 -12.36 16.88 19.62
CA ARG A 43 -12.90 16.75 20.98
C ARG A 43 -13.60 15.41 21.19
N GLU A 44 -13.73 15.02 22.44
CA GLU A 44 -14.49 13.81 22.84
C GLU A 44 -15.99 14.03 22.61
N LEU A 45 -16.66 12.99 22.11
CA LEU A 45 -18.11 12.99 21.90
C LEU A 45 -18.82 12.56 23.19
N ASP A 46 -19.79 13.37 23.65
CA ASP A 46 -20.59 13.00 24.82
C ASP A 46 -21.69 11.97 24.48
N PRO A 47 -22.10 11.15 25.49
CA PRO A 47 -23.06 10.09 25.28
C PRO A 47 -24.43 10.53 24.76
N GLU A 48 -24.93 11.70 25.18
CA GLU A 48 -26.25 12.21 24.74
C GLU A 48 -26.22 12.55 23.25
N THR A 49 -25.15 13.20 22.80
CA THR A 49 -24.94 13.49 21.37
C THR A 49 -24.80 12.19 20.58
N ALA A 50 -24.05 11.23 21.09
CA ALA A 50 -23.86 9.92 20.46
C ALA A 50 -25.17 9.13 20.29
N ASP A 51 -26.08 9.16 21.28
CA ASP A 51 -27.38 8.49 21.17
C ASP A 51 -28.24 9.07 20.04
N VAL A 52 -28.26 10.40 19.88
CA VAL A 52 -28.99 11.05 18.79
C VAL A 52 -28.39 10.71 17.44
N VAL A 53 -27.05 10.74 17.33
CA VAL A 53 -26.35 10.40 16.08
C VAL A 53 -26.56 8.94 15.72
N ALA A 54 -26.47 8.01 16.70
CA ALA A 54 -26.70 6.58 16.49
C ALA A 54 -28.12 6.29 15.97
N HIS A 55 -29.11 6.95 16.56
CA HIS A 55 -30.51 6.80 16.11
C HIS A 55 -30.69 7.22 14.65
N GLU A 56 -30.23 8.42 14.28
CA GLU A 56 -30.38 8.96 12.92
C GLU A 56 -29.53 8.18 11.91
N MET A 57 -28.35 7.76 12.29
CA MET A 57 -27.46 6.92 11.45
C MET A 57 -28.11 5.55 11.15
N LYS A 58 -28.74 4.94 12.16
CA LYS A 58 -29.48 3.68 11.99
C LYS A 58 -30.68 3.87 11.06
N GLU A 59 -31.51 4.90 11.27
CA GLU A 59 -32.68 5.15 10.42
C GLU A 59 -32.24 5.37 8.96
N TRP A 60 -31.20 6.19 8.74
CA TRP A 60 -30.63 6.39 7.42
C TRP A 60 -30.11 5.09 6.80
N ALA A 61 -29.41 4.24 7.58
CA ALA A 61 -28.89 2.98 7.08
C ALA A 61 -30.01 2.00 6.71
N ILE A 62 -31.09 1.94 7.52
CA ILE A 62 -32.28 1.11 7.24
C ILE A 62 -32.95 1.57 5.94
N GLU A 63 -33.09 2.87 5.70
CA GLU A 63 -33.61 3.43 4.43
C GLU A 63 -32.76 3.00 3.21
N LYS A 64 -31.46 2.79 3.42
CA LYS A 64 -30.52 2.24 2.43
C LYS A 64 -30.56 0.69 2.34
N GLY A 65 -31.44 0.04 3.11
CA GLY A 65 -31.63 -1.41 3.12
C GLY A 65 -30.72 -2.16 4.08
N ALA A 66 -30.01 -1.47 4.98
CA ALA A 66 -29.14 -2.12 5.94
C ALA A 66 -29.94 -2.86 7.01
N THR A 67 -29.53 -4.09 7.31
CA THR A 67 -30.08 -4.93 8.37
C THR A 67 -29.11 -5.14 9.52
N HIS A 68 -27.82 -4.88 9.25
CA HIS A 68 -26.71 -5.08 10.17
C HIS A 68 -25.82 -3.84 10.19
N TYR A 69 -25.03 -3.74 11.26
CA TYR A 69 -23.90 -2.82 11.36
C TYR A 69 -22.62 -3.57 11.73
N THR A 70 -21.49 -2.96 11.48
CA THR A 70 -20.19 -3.47 11.90
C THR A 70 -19.28 -2.32 12.30
N HIS A 71 -18.48 -2.54 13.34
CA HIS A 71 -17.29 -1.75 13.57
C HIS A 71 -16.22 -2.22 12.60
N TRP A 72 -15.87 -1.33 11.67
CA TRP A 72 -14.93 -1.60 10.58
C TRP A 72 -13.57 -1.01 10.93
N PHE A 73 -12.52 -1.83 10.96
CA PHE A 73 -11.18 -1.42 11.37
C PHE A 73 -10.08 -2.19 10.65
N GLN A 74 -8.85 -1.67 10.73
CA GLN A 74 -7.65 -2.25 10.14
C GLN A 74 -6.77 -2.80 11.27
N PRO A 75 -6.74 -4.13 11.52
CA PRO A 75 -5.82 -4.74 12.48
C PRO A 75 -4.37 -4.67 11.99
N LEU A 76 -3.42 -5.15 12.80
CA LEU A 76 -1.98 -5.15 12.48
C LEU A 76 -1.62 -5.84 11.16
N THR A 77 -2.46 -6.74 10.68
CA THR A 77 -2.26 -7.47 9.42
C THR A 77 -2.61 -6.67 8.16
N GLY A 78 -3.04 -5.42 8.30
CA GLY A 78 -3.45 -4.57 7.17
C GLY A 78 -4.77 -4.96 6.47
N VAL A 79 -5.38 -6.10 6.80
CA VAL A 79 -6.68 -6.53 6.28
C VAL A 79 -7.79 -5.97 7.16
N THR A 80 -8.87 -5.47 6.53
CA THR A 80 -10.02 -4.97 7.28
C THR A 80 -10.75 -6.09 8.03
N ALA A 81 -11.17 -5.81 9.26
CA ALA A 81 -11.91 -6.72 10.11
C ALA A 81 -13.33 -6.22 10.34
N GLU A 82 -14.27 -7.15 10.40
CA GLU A 82 -15.69 -6.89 10.54
C GLU A 82 -16.36 -7.98 11.42
N LYS A 83 -17.35 -7.53 12.20
CA LYS A 83 -18.29 -8.41 12.88
C LYS A 83 -19.68 -7.83 12.72
N HIS A 84 -20.52 -8.47 11.93
CA HIS A 84 -21.86 -7.96 11.63
C HIS A 84 -22.83 -8.29 12.74
N ASP A 85 -23.34 -7.26 13.42
CA ASP A 85 -24.42 -7.37 14.40
C ASP A 85 -25.72 -6.80 13.81
N SER A 86 -26.83 -7.54 13.99
CA SER A 86 -28.14 -7.05 13.51
C SER A 86 -28.68 -5.98 14.43
N PHE A 87 -29.45 -5.03 13.87
CA PHE A 87 -30.17 -4.02 14.65
C PHE A 87 -31.33 -4.58 15.49
N ILE A 88 -31.67 -5.86 15.38
CA ILE A 88 -32.84 -6.44 16.08
C ILE A 88 -32.62 -6.46 17.60
N THR A 89 -33.68 -6.16 18.33
CA THR A 89 -33.73 -6.38 19.78
C THR A 89 -34.30 -7.78 20.11
N ALA A 90 -34.30 -8.13 21.39
CA ALA A 90 -35.00 -9.33 21.85
C ALA A 90 -36.49 -9.29 21.46
N PRO A 91 -37.10 -10.44 21.11
CA PRO A 91 -38.53 -10.49 20.77
C PRO A 91 -39.42 -9.96 21.88
N MET A 92 -40.37 -9.11 21.53
CA MET A 92 -41.41 -8.63 22.44
C MET A 92 -42.47 -9.71 22.68
N SER A 93 -43.35 -9.48 23.66
CA SER A 93 -44.43 -10.38 24.01
C SER A 93 -45.43 -10.72 22.86
N ASN A 94 -45.46 -9.84 21.84
CA ASN A 94 -46.28 -10.05 20.63
C ASN A 94 -45.52 -10.77 19.50
N GLY A 95 -44.32 -11.30 19.78
CA GLY A 95 -43.46 -12.01 18.81
C GLY A 95 -42.77 -11.12 17.76
N LYS A 96 -42.87 -9.78 17.87
CA LYS A 96 -42.17 -8.81 17.01
C LYS A 96 -40.87 -8.37 17.65
N VAL A 97 -39.95 -7.87 16.84
CA VAL A 97 -38.70 -7.23 17.26
C VAL A 97 -38.72 -5.75 16.94
N LEU A 98 -37.94 -4.96 17.68
CA LEU A 98 -37.63 -3.60 17.35
C LEU A 98 -36.24 -3.55 16.71
N MET A 99 -36.00 -2.52 15.92
CA MET A 99 -34.68 -2.17 15.41
C MET A 99 -34.12 -1.06 16.29
N SER A 100 -32.98 -1.32 16.96
CA SER A 100 -32.33 -0.34 17.84
C SER A 100 -30.83 -0.26 17.58
N PHE A 101 -30.26 0.86 17.85
CA PHE A 101 -28.83 1.12 17.83
C PHE A 101 -28.57 2.31 18.73
N SER A 102 -27.83 2.11 19.80
CA SER A 102 -27.55 3.11 20.84
C SER A 102 -26.23 3.83 20.59
N GLY A 103 -26.07 4.98 21.22
CA GLY A 103 -24.80 5.70 21.23
C GLY A 103 -23.66 4.87 21.83
N LYS A 104 -23.97 4.02 22.80
CA LYS A 104 -22.98 3.08 23.36
C LYS A 104 -22.48 2.10 22.29
N GLU A 105 -23.39 1.53 21.48
CA GLU A 105 -23.04 0.61 20.39
C GLU A 105 -22.34 1.32 19.25
N LEU A 106 -22.63 2.61 19.02
CA LEU A 106 -21.91 3.43 18.05
C LEU A 106 -20.47 3.71 18.50
N ILE A 107 -20.31 4.20 19.75
CA ILE A 107 -18.98 4.65 20.23
C ILE A 107 -18.05 3.47 20.47
N LYS A 108 -18.52 2.34 21.02
CA LYS A 108 -17.67 1.27 21.53
C LYS A 108 -18.23 -0.11 21.19
N GLY A 109 -17.36 -0.95 20.65
CA GLY A 109 -17.58 -2.40 20.56
C GLY A 109 -16.60 -3.18 21.43
N GLU A 110 -16.96 -4.43 21.71
CA GLU A 110 -16.11 -5.36 22.46
C GLU A 110 -15.96 -6.66 21.65
N PRO A 111 -15.21 -6.65 20.52
CA PRO A 111 -15.00 -7.86 19.73
C PRO A 111 -14.12 -8.85 20.50
N ASP A 112 -14.30 -10.15 20.21
CA ASP A 112 -13.36 -11.16 20.64
C ASP A 112 -12.03 -10.98 19.91
N ALA A 113 -10.99 -10.58 20.63
CA ALA A 113 -9.66 -10.35 20.11
C ALA A 113 -8.78 -11.61 20.17
N SER A 114 -9.30 -12.77 20.54
CA SER A 114 -8.50 -13.99 20.73
C SER A 114 -7.78 -14.46 19.48
N SER A 115 -8.34 -14.18 18.31
CA SER A 115 -7.79 -14.58 17.01
C SER A 115 -6.97 -13.48 16.30
N PHE A 116 -6.97 -12.25 16.82
CA PHE A 116 -6.20 -11.17 16.22
C PHE A 116 -4.72 -11.23 16.62
N PRO A 117 -3.78 -10.96 15.70
CA PRO A 117 -2.37 -10.83 16.01
C PRO A 117 -2.16 -9.74 17.06
N SER A 118 -1.33 -9.99 18.06
CA SER A 118 -1.07 -9.04 19.14
C SER A 118 0.38 -9.01 19.64
N GLY A 119 1.28 -9.82 19.06
CA GLY A 119 2.68 -9.86 19.45
C GLY A 119 2.91 -10.01 20.98
N GLY A 120 2.02 -10.72 21.68
CA GLY A 120 2.11 -10.90 23.12
C GLY A 120 1.42 -9.84 23.98
N LEU A 121 0.84 -8.78 23.39
CA LEU A 121 0.17 -7.71 24.16
C LEU A 121 -1.14 -8.12 24.84
N ARG A 122 -1.67 -9.28 24.57
CA ARG A 122 -2.88 -9.75 25.24
C ARG A 122 -2.61 -10.96 26.12
N ALA A 123 -3.33 -11.04 27.24
CA ALA A 123 -3.39 -12.25 28.04
C ALA A 123 -4.27 -13.31 27.32
N THR A 124 -3.83 -14.57 27.32
CA THR A 124 -4.44 -15.66 26.55
C THR A 124 -5.89 -15.99 26.91
N PHE A 125 -6.34 -15.66 28.12
CA PHE A 125 -7.69 -15.95 28.61
C PHE A 125 -8.60 -14.70 28.70
N GLU A 126 -8.05 -13.50 28.59
CA GLU A 126 -8.80 -12.23 28.54
C GLU A 126 -8.68 -11.57 27.18
N ALA A 127 -9.02 -12.32 26.15
CA ALA A 127 -8.84 -11.91 24.77
C ALA A 127 -9.90 -10.90 24.29
N ARG A 128 -10.30 -9.95 25.13
CA ARG A 128 -11.17 -8.84 24.74
C ARG A 128 -10.34 -7.68 24.21
N GLY A 129 -10.81 -7.12 23.11
CA GLY A 129 -10.36 -5.82 22.61
C GLY A 129 -11.52 -4.84 22.63
N TYR A 130 -11.20 -3.60 22.39
CA TYR A 130 -12.19 -2.54 22.24
C TYR A 130 -12.04 -1.88 20.88
N THR A 131 -13.19 -1.68 20.21
CA THR A 131 -13.26 -0.75 19.07
C THR A 131 -13.82 0.57 19.55
N ALA A 132 -13.28 1.67 19.02
CA ALA A 132 -13.74 3.02 19.34
C ALA A 132 -14.02 3.78 18.03
N TRP A 133 -15.22 4.38 17.92
CA TRP A 133 -15.60 5.12 16.73
C TRP A 133 -14.67 6.30 16.46
N ASP A 134 -14.11 6.34 15.25
CA ASP A 134 -13.45 7.53 14.71
C ASP A 134 -14.48 8.42 14.03
N CYS A 135 -14.99 9.43 14.74
CA CYS A 135 -16.00 10.35 14.20
C CYS A 135 -15.45 11.29 13.12
N THR A 136 -14.14 11.32 12.87
CA THR A 136 -13.51 12.09 11.79
C THR A 136 -13.52 11.35 10.45
N SER A 137 -13.78 10.03 10.47
CA SER A 137 -14.03 9.21 9.28
C SER A 137 -15.54 8.94 9.15
N PRO A 138 -16.19 9.28 8.03
CA PRO A 138 -17.61 9.11 7.90
C PRO A 138 -18.01 7.63 7.82
N ALA A 139 -19.08 7.24 8.51
CA ALA A 139 -19.70 5.93 8.37
C ALA A 139 -20.33 5.78 6.97
N PHE A 140 -20.40 4.57 6.48
CA PHE A 140 -20.91 4.28 5.13
C PHE A 140 -21.76 3.00 5.10
N VAL A 141 -22.62 2.89 4.11
CA VAL A 141 -23.39 1.67 3.85
C VAL A 141 -22.77 0.94 2.67
N ARG A 142 -22.26 -0.25 2.94
CA ARG A 142 -21.77 -1.15 1.91
C ARG A 142 -22.87 -2.10 1.44
N GLN A 143 -23.01 -2.23 0.13
CA GLN A 143 -23.96 -3.13 -0.50
C GLN A 143 -23.21 -4.28 -1.18
N ASP A 144 -23.61 -5.50 -0.90
CA ASP A 144 -23.07 -6.71 -1.54
C ASP A 144 -24.16 -7.76 -1.78
N ALA A 145 -23.76 -8.98 -2.14
CA ALA A 145 -24.71 -10.08 -2.41
C ALA A 145 -25.49 -10.53 -1.17
N ALA A 146 -25.01 -10.24 0.04
CA ALA A 146 -25.68 -10.58 1.31
C ALA A 146 -26.69 -9.49 1.75
N GLY A 147 -26.68 -8.32 1.11
CA GLY A 147 -27.53 -7.19 1.46
C GLY A 147 -26.74 -5.92 1.74
N ALA A 148 -27.27 -5.07 2.61
CA ALA A 148 -26.61 -3.83 3.00
C ALA A 148 -26.18 -3.86 4.48
N THR A 149 -25.00 -3.33 4.77
CA THR A 149 -24.42 -3.24 6.11
C THR A 149 -23.92 -1.83 6.38
N LEU A 150 -24.25 -1.29 7.54
CA LEU A 150 -23.67 -0.04 8.04
C LEU A 150 -22.25 -0.31 8.55
N CYS A 151 -21.24 0.26 7.93
CA CYS A 151 -19.85 0.17 8.33
C CYS A 151 -19.44 1.45 9.07
N ILE A 152 -18.91 1.29 10.27
CA ILE A 152 -18.51 2.39 11.16
C ILE A 152 -17.00 2.32 11.32
N PRO A 153 -16.23 3.29 10.77
CA PRO A 153 -14.79 3.32 10.93
C PRO A 153 -14.39 3.46 12.39
N THR A 154 -13.57 2.52 12.89
CA THR A 154 -13.16 2.47 14.29
C THR A 154 -11.66 2.26 14.44
N ALA A 155 -11.13 2.70 15.57
CA ALA A 155 -9.87 2.26 16.13
C ALA A 155 -10.07 0.94 16.86
N PHE A 156 -8.98 0.15 17.04
CA PHE A 156 -8.99 -1.11 17.78
C PHE A 156 -7.81 -1.19 18.73
N CYS A 157 -8.08 -1.46 20.00
CA CYS A 157 -7.06 -1.57 21.03
C CYS A 157 -7.25 -2.82 21.90
N SER A 158 -6.19 -3.21 22.59
CA SER A 158 -6.20 -4.26 23.59
C SER A 158 -7.05 -3.87 24.81
N TYR A 159 -7.28 -4.83 25.71
CA TYR A 159 -7.94 -4.58 26.99
C TYR A 159 -7.22 -3.54 27.86
N THR A 160 -5.90 -3.45 27.76
CA THR A 160 -5.04 -2.53 28.49
C THR A 160 -4.78 -1.22 27.76
N GLY A 161 -5.28 -1.08 26.53
CA GLY A 161 -5.28 0.18 25.77
C GLY A 161 -4.20 0.32 24.70
N GLU A 162 -3.36 -0.71 24.50
CA GLU A 162 -2.37 -0.70 23.42
C GLU A 162 -3.06 -0.81 22.07
N ALA A 163 -2.55 -0.08 21.07
CA ALA A 163 -3.05 -0.11 19.71
C ALA A 163 -2.77 -1.46 19.03
N LEU A 164 -3.82 -2.13 18.57
CA LEU A 164 -3.75 -3.38 17.80
C LEU A 164 -4.20 -3.17 16.34
N ASP A 165 -4.16 -1.92 15.89
CA ASP A 165 -4.60 -1.48 14.57
C ASP A 165 -3.62 -0.51 13.92
N GLN A 166 -3.94 -0.06 12.70
CA GLN A 166 -3.20 0.99 11.99
C GLN A 166 -3.79 2.39 12.23
N LYS A 167 -5.07 2.50 12.56
CA LYS A 167 -5.75 3.80 12.69
C LYS A 167 -5.34 4.56 13.94
N THR A 168 -5.22 3.90 15.09
CA THR A 168 -4.85 4.56 16.35
C THR A 168 -3.50 5.27 16.24
N PRO A 169 -2.41 4.62 15.83
CA PRO A 169 -1.13 5.31 15.67
C PRO A 169 -1.14 6.33 14.54
N LEU A 170 -1.92 6.12 13.47
CA LEU A 170 -2.10 7.13 12.42
C LEU A 170 -2.69 8.42 12.98
N LEU A 171 -3.79 8.35 13.72
CA LEU A 171 -4.42 9.52 14.34
C LEU A 171 -3.47 10.21 15.33
N ARG A 172 -2.74 9.45 16.16
CA ARG A 172 -1.72 9.99 17.07
C ARG A 172 -0.61 10.73 16.30
N SER A 173 -0.13 10.19 15.18
CA SER A 173 0.89 10.81 14.34
C SER A 173 0.40 12.09 13.65
N MET A 174 -0.86 12.09 13.19
CA MET A 174 -1.51 13.28 12.62
C MET A 174 -1.60 14.41 13.64
N GLU A 175 -1.95 14.10 14.89
CA GLU A 175 -1.97 15.06 15.99
C GLU A 175 -0.57 15.63 16.28
N ALA A 176 0.45 14.75 16.31
CA ALA A 176 1.84 15.12 16.55
C ALA A 176 2.36 16.10 15.48
N VAL A 177 2.20 15.77 14.21
CA VAL A 177 2.66 16.64 13.11
C VAL A 177 1.86 17.94 13.04
N SER A 178 0.55 17.90 13.29
CA SER A 178 -0.31 19.08 13.37
C SER A 178 0.18 20.07 14.42
N LYS A 179 0.43 19.58 15.64
CA LYS A 179 0.90 20.40 16.76
C LYS A 179 2.23 21.09 16.45
N GLN A 180 3.19 20.37 15.89
CA GLN A 180 4.52 20.95 15.59
C GLN A 180 4.47 21.86 14.35
N SER A 181 3.66 21.55 13.36
CA SER A 181 3.43 22.42 12.19
C SER A 181 2.80 23.75 12.59
N VAL A 182 1.75 23.74 13.41
CA VAL A 182 1.14 24.96 13.92
C VAL A 182 2.13 25.77 14.74
N ARG A 183 2.94 25.13 15.58
CA ARG A 183 4.00 25.79 16.35
C ARG A 183 4.99 26.49 15.41
N LEU A 184 5.44 25.80 14.35
CA LEU A 184 6.31 26.40 13.32
C LEU A 184 5.66 27.60 12.63
N LEU A 185 4.40 27.46 12.19
CA LEU A 185 3.66 28.53 11.52
C LEU A 185 3.48 29.77 12.40
N ARG A 186 3.31 29.61 13.72
CA ARG A 186 3.25 30.73 14.67
C ARG A 186 4.54 31.55 14.66
N LEU A 187 5.70 30.94 14.52
CA LEU A 187 6.99 31.63 14.44
C LEU A 187 7.09 32.50 13.17
N PHE A 188 6.44 32.09 12.08
CA PHE A 188 6.33 32.88 10.84
C PHE A 188 5.16 33.88 10.88
N GLY A 189 4.50 34.08 12.01
CA GLY A 189 3.44 35.08 12.18
C GLY A 189 2.05 34.63 11.72
N ASN A 190 1.87 33.36 11.34
CA ASN A 190 0.53 32.86 11.06
C ASN A 190 -0.28 32.75 12.36
N THR A 191 -1.40 33.46 12.44
CA THR A 191 -2.30 33.49 13.61
C THR A 191 -3.69 32.91 13.30
N THR A 192 -3.97 32.54 12.06
CA THR A 192 -5.28 32.08 11.60
C THR A 192 -5.42 30.57 11.67
N SER A 193 -4.49 29.83 11.12
CA SER A 193 -4.54 28.36 11.08
C SER A 193 -4.53 27.76 12.49
N GLN A 194 -5.43 26.82 12.78
CA GLN A 194 -5.53 26.15 14.07
C GLN A 194 -5.02 24.72 14.03
N ARG A 195 -5.07 24.09 12.85
CA ARG A 195 -4.60 22.72 12.61
C ARG A 195 -3.85 22.65 11.27
N VAL A 196 -2.94 21.69 11.20
CA VAL A 196 -2.34 21.26 9.94
C VAL A 196 -2.57 19.77 9.79
N MET A 197 -3.14 19.36 8.67
CA MET A 197 -3.52 17.98 8.44
C MET A 197 -2.66 17.40 7.32
N PRO A 198 -2.07 16.22 7.53
CA PRO A 198 -1.47 15.49 6.41
C PRO A 198 -2.55 15.11 5.42
N SER A 199 -2.33 15.43 4.15
CA SER A 199 -3.18 15.05 3.04
C SER A 199 -2.51 13.96 2.23
N VAL A 200 -3.28 12.91 1.87
CA VAL A 200 -2.77 11.70 1.23
C VAL A 200 -3.61 11.35 0.00
N GLY A 201 -2.93 10.95 -1.07
CA GLY A 201 -3.53 10.34 -2.25
C GLY A 201 -2.72 9.12 -2.66
N ALA A 202 -3.27 7.93 -2.48
CA ALA A 202 -2.61 6.69 -2.83
C ALA A 202 -3.02 6.23 -4.22
N GLU A 203 -2.07 6.13 -5.14
CA GLU A 203 -2.27 5.58 -6.48
C GLU A 203 -2.18 4.06 -6.40
N GLN A 204 -3.24 3.34 -6.76
CA GLN A 204 -3.33 1.89 -6.60
C GLN A 204 -3.06 1.18 -7.92
N GLU A 205 -1.93 0.50 -8.03
CA GLU A 205 -1.65 -0.43 -9.12
C GLU A 205 -2.20 -1.82 -8.81
N TYR A 206 -2.56 -2.58 -9.85
CA TYR A 206 -3.10 -3.93 -9.71
C TYR A 206 -3.07 -4.70 -11.03
N PHE A 207 -3.11 -6.04 -10.96
CA PHE A 207 -3.27 -6.91 -12.12
C PHE A 207 -4.69 -7.46 -12.22
N ILE A 208 -5.15 -7.65 -13.45
CA ILE A 208 -6.44 -8.31 -13.75
C ILE A 208 -6.20 -9.52 -14.64
N VAL A 209 -6.68 -10.68 -14.21
CA VAL A 209 -6.62 -11.93 -14.99
C VAL A 209 -8.00 -12.56 -15.11
N ASP A 210 -8.15 -13.47 -16.08
CA ASP A 210 -9.39 -14.24 -16.22
C ASP A 210 -9.60 -15.15 -15.02
N ARG A 211 -10.82 -15.13 -14.43
CA ARG A 211 -11.13 -15.90 -13.23
C ARG A 211 -11.05 -17.41 -13.41
N ALA A 212 -11.43 -17.92 -14.61
CA ALA A 212 -11.40 -19.36 -14.85
C ALA A 212 -9.96 -19.88 -14.90
N LYS A 213 -9.03 -19.11 -15.46
CA LYS A 213 -7.59 -19.42 -15.48
C LYS A 213 -6.95 -19.27 -14.10
N TYR A 214 -7.28 -18.21 -13.37
CA TYR A 214 -6.86 -18.01 -11.99
C TYR A 214 -7.18 -19.22 -11.11
N LEU A 215 -8.41 -19.76 -11.19
CA LEU A 215 -8.82 -20.91 -10.36
C LEU A 215 -8.07 -22.21 -10.68
N GLN A 216 -7.40 -22.29 -11.83
CA GLN A 216 -6.56 -23.41 -12.21
C GLN A 216 -5.11 -23.27 -11.67
N ARG A 217 -4.74 -22.09 -11.16
CA ARG A 217 -3.42 -21.78 -10.60
C ARG A 217 -3.49 -21.77 -9.09
N LYS A 218 -3.09 -22.87 -8.45
CA LYS A 218 -3.11 -22.98 -6.98
C LYS A 218 -2.20 -21.98 -6.28
N ASP A 219 -1.07 -21.63 -6.89
CA ASP A 219 -0.16 -20.61 -6.42
C ASP A 219 -0.87 -19.23 -6.35
N LEU A 220 -1.52 -18.78 -7.42
CA LEU A 220 -2.28 -17.53 -7.41
C LEU A 220 -3.41 -17.54 -6.36
N VAL A 221 -4.10 -18.68 -6.19
CA VAL A 221 -5.22 -18.81 -5.24
C VAL A 221 -4.74 -18.73 -3.78
N TYR A 222 -3.60 -19.32 -3.45
CA TYR A 222 -3.13 -19.41 -2.06
C TYR A 222 -2.18 -18.29 -1.67
N THR A 223 -1.40 -17.75 -2.62
CA THR A 223 -0.32 -16.80 -2.33
C THR A 223 -0.43 -15.47 -3.07
N GLY A 224 -1.36 -15.34 -4.03
CA GLY A 224 -1.52 -14.12 -4.82
C GLY A 224 -0.47 -13.95 -5.92
N ARG A 225 0.59 -14.78 -5.97
CA ARG A 225 1.63 -14.76 -7.01
C ARG A 225 1.86 -16.12 -7.64
N THR A 226 2.44 -16.12 -8.84
CA THR A 226 2.90 -17.34 -9.50
C THR A 226 4.22 -17.82 -8.89
N LEU A 227 4.27 -19.07 -8.45
CA LEU A 227 5.47 -19.70 -7.89
C LEU A 227 6.29 -20.46 -8.95
N PHE A 228 5.65 -20.75 -10.07
CA PHE A 228 6.25 -21.33 -11.29
C PHE A 228 5.75 -20.54 -12.50
N GLY A 229 6.54 -20.48 -13.56
CA GLY A 229 6.12 -19.91 -14.82
C GLY A 229 7.28 -19.38 -15.66
N ALA A 230 7.33 -19.86 -16.91
CA ALA A 230 8.25 -19.35 -17.91
C ALA A 230 7.70 -18.11 -18.60
N MET A 231 8.59 -17.19 -18.99
CA MET A 231 8.21 -16.00 -19.75
C MET A 231 7.68 -16.37 -21.14
N PRO A 232 6.56 -15.76 -21.57
CA PRO A 232 6.07 -15.93 -22.93
C PRO A 232 7.00 -15.22 -23.94
N PRO A 233 6.84 -15.50 -25.26
CA PRO A 233 7.64 -14.86 -26.31
C PRO A 233 7.52 -13.32 -26.36
N LYS A 234 6.46 -12.77 -25.80
CA LYS A 234 6.23 -11.35 -25.67
C LYS A 234 5.95 -11.02 -24.20
N GLY A 235 6.68 -10.06 -23.66
CA GLY A 235 6.45 -9.46 -22.36
C GLY A 235 5.96 -8.00 -22.50
N GLN A 236 6.74 -7.07 -21.96
CA GLN A 236 6.43 -5.63 -21.96
C GLN A 236 7.36 -4.80 -22.86
N GLU A 237 8.16 -5.43 -23.73
CA GLU A 237 9.26 -4.83 -24.49
C GLU A 237 8.83 -3.70 -25.43
N MET A 238 7.57 -3.69 -25.81
CA MET A 238 7.04 -2.70 -26.78
C MET A 238 6.32 -1.52 -26.11
N ASP A 239 6.14 -1.56 -24.79
CA ASP A 239 5.33 -0.59 -24.02
C ASP A 239 3.91 -0.37 -24.58
N ASP A 240 3.44 -1.30 -25.38
CA ASP A 240 2.19 -1.20 -26.13
C ASP A 240 0.94 -1.41 -25.25
N HIS A 241 1.10 -1.90 -24.02
CA HIS A 241 0.03 -1.94 -23.06
C HIS A 241 -0.15 -0.55 -22.39
N TYR A 242 0.92 0.09 -21.94
CA TYR A 242 0.87 1.41 -21.32
C TYR A 242 0.29 2.47 -22.26
N PHE A 243 0.75 2.51 -23.52
CA PHE A 243 0.26 3.43 -24.55
C PHE A 243 -0.95 2.92 -25.34
N GLY A 244 -1.49 1.76 -24.95
CA GLY A 244 -2.63 1.13 -25.60
C GLY A 244 -3.98 1.62 -25.08
N ALA A 245 -5.04 1.34 -25.85
CA ALA A 245 -6.40 1.53 -25.38
C ALA A 245 -6.77 0.50 -24.32
N ILE A 246 -7.58 0.91 -23.33
CA ILE A 246 -8.15 -0.02 -22.36
C ILE A 246 -9.09 -0.99 -23.08
N ARG A 247 -8.88 -2.29 -22.89
CA ARG A 247 -9.72 -3.34 -23.51
C ARG A 247 -11.15 -3.24 -22.98
N GLU A 248 -12.14 -3.54 -23.83
CA GLU A 248 -13.56 -3.35 -23.54
C GLU A 248 -14.02 -4.07 -22.27
N ARG A 249 -13.57 -5.32 -22.03
CA ARG A 249 -13.89 -6.08 -20.83
C ARG A 249 -13.35 -5.41 -19.56
N ILE A 250 -12.14 -4.86 -19.64
CA ILE A 250 -11.50 -4.13 -18.55
C ILE A 250 -12.17 -2.78 -18.33
N ALA A 251 -12.53 -2.06 -19.40
CA ALA A 251 -13.25 -0.79 -19.30
C ALA A 251 -14.62 -0.95 -18.60
N ALA A 252 -15.33 -2.04 -18.89
CA ALA A 252 -16.58 -2.37 -18.21
C ALA A 252 -16.37 -2.64 -16.71
N TYR A 253 -15.34 -3.39 -16.36
CA TYR A 253 -14.94 -3.63 -14.97
C TYR A 253 -14.58 -2.32 -14.25
N MET A 254 -13.71 -1.49 -14.84
CA MET A 254 -13.29 -0.20 -14.27
C MET A 254 -14.48 0.74 -14.05
N ARG A 255 -15.44 0.76 -14.99
CA ARG A 255 -16.70 1.51 -14.82
C ARG A 255 -17.46 1.06 -13.57
N ASP A 256 -17.63 -0.25 -13.40
CA ASP A 256 -18.39 -0.81 -12.28
C ASP A 256 -17.66 -0.54 -10.95
N VAL A 257 -16.33 -0.61 -10.92
CA VAL A 257 -15.50 -0.20 -9.77
C VAL A 257 -15.72 1.27 -9.42
N ASN A 258 -15.65 2.17 -10.42
CA ASN A 258 -15.83 3.60 -10.18
C ASN A 258 -17.22 3.92 -9.62
N ILE A 259 -18.29 3.29 -10.14
CA ILE A 259 -19.65 3.52 -9.64
C ILE A 259 -19.76 3.15 -8.15
N GLU A 260 -19.23 2.00 -7.74
CA GLU A 260 -19.25 1.59 -6.33
C GLU A 260 -18.42 2.51 -5.45
N LEU A 261 -17.23 2.90 -5.89
CA LEU A 261 -16.36 3.81 -5.16
C LEU A 261 -16.96 5.20 -5.01
N TRP A 262 -17.55 5.76 -6.08
CA TRP A 262 -18.21 7.07 -6.01
C TRP A 262 -19.39 7.06 -5.03
N LYS A 263 -20.20 5.99 -5.02
CA LYS A 263 -21.28 5.83 -4.03
C LYS A 263 -20.76 5.81 -2.59
N LEU A 264 -19.57 5.27 -2.36
CA LEU A 264 -18.88 5.25 -1.07
C LEU A 264 -18.09 6.55 -0.78
N GLY A 265 -18.23 7.60 -1.61
CA GLY A 265 -17.56 8.87 -1.42
C GLY A 265 -16.06 8.86 -1.75
N VAL A 266 -15.56 7.78 -2.35
CA VAL A 266 -14.18 7.71 -2.82
C VAL A 266 -14.06 8.41 -4.16
N SER A 267 -13.27 9.47 -4.22
CA SER A 267 -13.09 10.28 -5.42
C SER A 267 -12.09 9.67 -6.41
N SER A 268 -12.34 8.40 -6.85
CA SER A 268 -11.56 7.79 -7.91
C SER A 268 -11.67 8.63 -9.19
N LYS A 269 -10.52 9.04 -9.73
CA LYS A 269 -10.47 10.03 -10.82
C LYS A 269 -9.75 9.50 -12.05
N THR A 270 -8.60 8.89 -11.87
CA THR A 270 -7.73 8.44 -12.97
C THR A 270 -7.72 6.93 -13.01
N GLN A 271 -7.77 6.39 -14.21
CA GLN A 271 -7.56 4.96 -14.49
C GLN A 271 -6.87 4.80 -15.84
N HIS A 272 -5.88 3.94 -15.90
CA HIS A 272 -5.15 3.65 -17.14
C HIS A 272 -4.46 2.28 -17.08
N ASN A 273 -3.88 1.88 -18.21
CA ASN A 273 -3.01 0.71 -18.27
C ASN A 273 -1.63 1.06 -17.75
N GLU A 274 -1.01 0.11 -17.03
CA GLU A 274 0.38 0.15 -16.65
C GLU A 274 1.29 -0.57 -17.65
N VAL A 275 2.61 -0.58 -17.40
CA VAL A 275 3.60 -1.08 -18.36
C VAL A 275 3.49 -2.59 -18.55
N ALA A 276 3.32 -3.36 -17.47
CA ALA A 276 3.19 -4.80 -17.60
C ALA A 276 1.84 -5.18 -18.24
N PRO A 277 1.79 -6.20 -19.10
CA PRO A 277 0.53 -6.73 -19.61
C PRO A 277 -0.41 -7.12 -18.47
N ALA A 278 -1.70 -6.82 -18.62
CA ALA A 278 -2.76 -7.02 -17.62
C ALA A 278 -2.64 -6.18 -16.34
N GLN A 279 -1.71 -5.23 -16.28
CA GLN A 279 -1.54 -4.30 -15.16
C GLN A 279 -2.27 -2.98 -15.42
N HIS A 280 -2.88 -2.43 -14.36
CA HIS A 280 -3.67 -1.20 -14.40
C HIS A 280 -3.46 -0.38 -13.13
N GLU A 281 -3.85 0.89 -13.18
CA GLU A 281 -3.81 1.80 -12.04
C GLU A 281 -5.14 2.52 -11.84
N LEU A 282 -5.47 2.80 -10.59
CA LEU A 282 -6.54 3.69 -10.16
C LEU A 282 -5.98 4.72 -9.19
N ALA A 283 -6.16 6.01 -9.48
CA ALA A 283 -5.73 7.11 -8.63
C ALA A 283 -6.93 7.95 -8.16
N PRO A 284 -7.16 8.07 -6.83
CA PRO A 284 -8.16 8.97 -6.26
C PRO A 284 -7.62 10.41 -6.12
N ILE A 285 -8.52 11.36 -5.93
CA ILE A 285 -8.16 12.67 -5.40
C ILE A 285 -7.76 12.50 -3.93
N TYR A 286 -6.76 13.27 -3.47
CA TYR A 286 -6.28 13.24 -2.09
C TYR A 286 -7.37 13.64 -1.07
N ALA A 287 -7.22 13.14 0.14
CA ALA A 287 -8.04 13.44 1.31
C ALA A 287 -7.16 13.59 2.57
N GLU A 288 -7.75 13.91 3.72
CA GLU A 288 -7.05 13.80 5.00
C GLU A 288 -6.55 12.37 5.21
N ALA A 289 -5.37 12.21 5.82
CA ALA A 289 -4.67 10.93 5.84
C ALA A 289 -5.50 9.77 6.40
N ASN A 290 -6.25 9.97 7.49
CA ASN A 290 -7.11 8.91 8.06
C ASN A 290 -8.23 8.49 7.11
N VAL A 291 -8.87 9.43 6.43
CA VAL A 291 -9.91 9.16 5.42
C VAL A 291 -9.29 8.51 4.18
N ALA A 292 -8.14 9.00 3.73
CA ALA A 292 -7.44 8.44 2.57
C ALA A 292 -6.99 6.99 2.78
N VAL A 293 -6.54 6.66 4.00
CA VAL A 293 -6.19 5.28 4.38
C VAL A 293 -7.43 4.38 4.35
N ASP A 294 -8.55 4.81 4.92
CA ASP A 294 -9.83 4.09 4.84
C ASP A 294 -10.28 3.91 3.38
N HIS A 295 -10.20 4.97 2.58
CA HIS A 295 -10.54 4.92 1.15
C HIS A 295 -9.67 3.94 0.39
N ASN A 296 -8.38 3.84 0.69
CA ASN A 296 -7.49 2.87 0.04
C ASN A 296 -7.90 1.43 0.37
N GLN A 297 -8.30 1.13 1.61
CA GLN A 297 -8.85 -0.18 1.97
C GLN A 297 -10.13 -0.49 1.18
N LEU A 298 -11.04 0.49 1.07
CA LEU A 298 -12.26 0.35 0.27
C LEU A 298 -11.97 0.14 -1.22
N ILE A 299 -10.96 0.82 -1.76
CA ILE A 299 -10.49 0.62 -3.15
C ILE A 299 -10.06 -0.84 -3.33
N MET A 300 -9.16 -1.35 -2.48
CA MET A 300 -8.66 -2.72 -2.58
C MET A 300 -9.77 -3.77 -2.48
N GLU A 301 -10.71 -3.60 -1.56
CA GLU A 301 -11.87 -4.49 -1.45
C GLU A 301 -12.78 -4.43 -2.68
N THR A 302 -13.09 -3.22 -3.17
CA THR A 302 -13.96 -3.01 -4.31
C THR A 302 -13.38 -3.59 -5.58
N LEU A 303 -12.07 -3.39 -5.82
CA LEU A 303 -11.34 -3.98 -6.94
C LEU A 303 -11.52 -5.51 -6.97
N LYS A 304 -11.32 -6.19 -5.83
CA LYS A 304 -11.46 -7.65 -5.72
C LYS A 304 -12.92 -8.12 -5.93
N LYS A 305 -13.89 -7.46 -5.27
CA LYS A 305 -15.30 -7.84 -5.33
C LYS A 305 -15.90 -7.66 -6.72
N VAL A 306 -15.63 -6.52 -7.34
CA VAL A 306 -16.16 -6.19 -8.68
C VAL A 306 -15.49 -7.06 -9.75
N ALA A 307 -14.20 -7.39 -9.62
CA ALA A 307 -13.54 -8.35 -10.52
C ALA A 307 -14.28 -9.69 -10.54
N GLY A 308 -14.60 -10.23 -9.38
CA GLY A 308 -15.34 -11.49 -9.27
C GLY A 308 -16.71 -11.48 -9.98
N ARG A 309 -17.43 -10.35 -9.92
CA ARG A 309 -18.73 -10.16 -10.61
C ARG A 309 -18.60 -10.09 -12.13
N ASN A 310 -17.44 -9.62 -12.62
CA ASN A 310 -17.13 -9.50 -14.04
C ASN A 310 -16.43 -10.74 -14.63
N GLY A 311 -16.36 -11.86 -13.87
CA GLY A 311 -15.63 -13.06 -14.30
C GLY A 311 -14.12 -12.86 -14.41
N LEU A 312 -13.60 -11.89 -13.66
CA LEU A 312 -12.20 -11.50 -13.55
C LEU A 312 -11.68 -11.77 -12.12
N GLN A 313 -10.37 -11.71 -11.95
CA GLN A 313 -9.71 -11.72 -10.66
C GLN A 313 -8.71 -10.57 -10.60
N CYS A 314 -8.82 -9.75 -9.56
CA CYS A 314 -7.85 -8.72 -9.22
C CYS A 314 -6.74 -9.33 -8.35
N LEU A 315 -5.49 -9.10 -8.74
CA LEU A 315 -4.30 -9.48 -7.99
C LEU A 315 -3.67 -8.19 -7.46
N LEU A 316 -3.54 -8.11 -6.15
CA LEU A 316 -2.90 -6.98 -5.45
C LEU A 316 -1.49 -7.32 -4.96
N HIS A 317 -1.03 -8.55 -5.11
CA HIS A 317 0.34 -8.91 -4.79
C HIS A 317 1.33 -8.03 -5.58
N GLU A 318 2.44 -7.63 -4.97
CA GLU A 318 3.43 -6.70 -5.54
C GLU A 318 4.11 -7.26 -6.78
N LYS A 319 4.28 -8.58 -6.86
CA LYS A 319 4.95 -9.26 -7.97
C LYS A 319 4.22 -10.56 -8.37
N PRO A 320 3.01 -10.49 -8.94
CA PRO A 320 2.28 -11.71 -9.29
C PRO A 320 2.94 -12.51 -10.41
N PHE A 321 3.74 -11.87 -11.25
CA PHE A 321 4.45 -12.48 -12.37
C PHE A 321 5.92 -12.08 -12.38
N ALA A 322 6.83 -13.05 -12.38
CA ALA A 322 8.25 -12.79 -12.54
C ALA A 322 8.56 -12.26 -13.95
N GLY A 323 9.60 -11.44 -14.09
CA GLY A 323 10.08 -10.96 -15.39
C GLY A 323 9.33 -9.77 -16.01
N VAL A 324 8.21 -9.33 -15.43
CA VAL A 324 7.50 -8.09 -15.79
C VAL A 324 7.42 -7.15 -14.59
N ASN A 325 7.01 -5.89 -14.79
CA ASN A 325 6.86 -4.93 -13.70
C ASN A 325 5.97 -5.47 -12.58
N GLY A 326 6.27 -5.06 -11.35
CA GLY A 326 5.42 -5.27 -10.18
C GLY A 326 4.48 -4.10 -9.95
N SER A 327 3.60 -4.25 -8.97
CA SER A 327 2.62 -3.24 -8.55
C SER A 327 2.96 -2.65 -7.20
N GLY A 328 2.81 -1.35 -7.07
CA GLY A 328 2.97 -0.60 -5.83
C GLY A 328 1.85 0.39 -5.61
N LYS A 329 2.09 1.31 -4.68
CA LYS A 329 1.29 2.50 -4.45
C LYS A 329 2.21 3.71 -4.38
N HIS A 330 1.93 4.73 -5.17
CA HIS A 330 2.57 6.00 -4.94
C HIS A 330 1.79 6.76 -3.85
N ASN A 331 2.37 6.85 -2.66
CA ASN A 331 1.77 7.56 -1.54
C ASN A 331 2.10 9.05 -1.65
N ASN A 332 1.21 9.81 -2.27
CA ASN A 332 1.33 11.27 -2.37
C ASN A 332 0.97 11.88 -1.01
N TRP A 333 1.91 12.59 -0.40
CA TRP A 333 1.79 13.16 0.94
C TRP A 333 2.09 14.66 0.95
N SER A 334 1.29 15.46 1.64
CA SER A 334 1.48 16.88 1.85
C SER A 334 0.92 17.33 3.20
N LEU A 335 1.21 18.56 3.61
CA LEU A 335 0.71 19.18 4.84
C LEU A 335 -0.13 20.41 4.49
N VAL A 336 -1.40 20.40 4.88
CA VAL A 336 -2.34 21.46 4.54
C VAL A 336 -3.02 22.00 5.82
N THR A 337 -3.06 23.32 5.97
CA THR A 337 -3.75 23.96 7.08
C THR A 337 -5.28 23.86 6.96
N ASP A 338 -5.98 24.02 8.06
CA ASP A 338 -7.45 24.07 8.11
C ASP A 338 -8.06 25.24 7.32
N ASP A 339 -7.28 26.28 7.01
CA ASP A 339 -7.65 27.40 6.13
C ASP A 339 -7.08 27.30 4.71
N GLY A 340 -6.53 26.12 4.33
CA GLY A 340 -6.21 25.74 2.96
C GLY A 340 -4.82 26.11 2.46
N ILE A 341 -3.87 26.43 3.33
CA ILE A 341 -2.48 26.71 2.96
C ILE A 341 -1.71 25.37 2.90
N ASN A 342 -1.11 25.06 1.76
CA ASN A 342 -0.22 23.92 1.62
C ASN A 342 1.23 24.34 1.98
N LEU A 343 1.82 23.69 2.99
CA LEU A 343 3.17 24.00 3.46
C LEU A 343 4.26 23.60 2.45
N LEU A 344 3.93 22.74 1.52
CA LEU A 344 4.81 22.27 0.45
C LEU A 344 4.61 23.03 -0.88
N GLU A 345 3.86 24.12 -0.88
CA GLU A 345 3.70 24.99 -2.06
C GLU A 345 4.89 25.95 -2.18
N PRO A 346 5.80 25.76 -3.16
CA PRO A 346 7.00 26.59 -3.30
C PRO A 346 6.69 28.00 -3.78
N GLY A 347 5.55 28.21 -4.43
CA GLY A 347 5.20 29.45 -5.08
C GLY A 347 5.98 29.67 -6.39
N LYS A 348 5.87 30.90 -6.92
CA LYS A 348 6.54 31.27 -8.19
C LYS A 348 8.05 31.51 -8.05
N THR A 349 8.48 31.90 -6.86
CA THR A 349 9.88 32.21 -6.52
C THR A 349 10.30 31.39 -5.30
N PRO A 350 10.58 30.08 -5.45
CA PRO A 350 10.94 29.21 -4.32
C PRO A 350 12.11 29.75 -3.48
N HIS A 351 13.08 30.44 -4.09
CA HIS A 351 14.24 31.01 -3.40
C HIS A 351 13.88 32.12 -2.40
N ASP A 352 12.74 32.79 -2.57
CA ASP A 352 12.24 33.84 -1.64
C ASP A 352 11.30 33.26 -0.55
N ASN A 353 10.82 32.02 -0.73
CA ASN A 353 9.86 31.42 0.19
C ASN A 353 10.58 30.71 1.35
N ILE A 354 11.03 31.50 2.33
CA ILE A 354 11.84 31.03 3.46
C ILE A 354 11.10 29.99 4.30
N GLN A 355 9.80 30.15 4.51
CA GLN A 355 8.98 29.14 5.23
C GLN A 355 8.98 27.80 4.48
N PHE A 356 8.77 27.81 3.18
CA PHE A 356 8.82 26.60 2.35
C PHE A 356 10.21 25.94 2.40
N LEU A 357 11.29 26.75 2.26
CA LEU A 357 12.65 26.24 2.29
C LEU A 357 13.00 25.60 3.64
N LEU A 358 12.51 26.16 4.77
CA LEU A 358 12.70 25.55 6.08
C LEU A 358 11.92 24.24 6.21
N VAL A 359 10.66 24.20 5.75
CA VAL A 359 9.86 22.98 5.73
C VAL A 359 10.53 21.90 4.89
N LEU A 360 11.01 22.26 3.70
CA LEU A 360 11.75 21.35 2.83
C LEU A 360 13.03 20.81 3.51
N ALA A 361 13.82 21.67 4.12
CA ALA A 361 15.04 21.28 4.83
C ALA A 361 14.74 20.34 6.02
N CYS A 362 13.66 20.58 6.75
CA CYS A 362 13.21 19.68 7.83
C CYS A 362 12.81 18.30 7.29
N ILE A 363 12.13 18.24 6.15
CA ILE A 363 11.75 16.96 5.52
C ILE A 363 12.98 16.20 5.03
N LEU A 364 13.95 16.89 4.42
CA LEU A 364 15.22 16.26 4.02
C LEU A 364 15.95 15.64 5.22
N ARG A 365 16.03 16.36 6.32
CA ARG A 365 16.60 15.86 7.57
C ARG A 365 15.82 14.64 8.07
N ALA A 366 14.50 14.74 8.17
CA ALA A 366 13.63 13.67 8.67
C ALA A 366 13.82 12.37 7.88
N VAL A 367 13.82 12.45 6.56
CA VAL A 367 13.97 11.30 5.66
C VAL A 367 15.40 10.74 5.72
N ASP A 368 16.42 11.59 5.81
CA ASP A 368 17.83 11.14 5.89
C ASP A 368 18.14 10.46 7.22
N GLU A 369 17.69 11.03 8.33
CA GLU A 369 17.92 10.47 9.66
C GLU A 369 17.15 9.18 9.91
N HIS A 370 15.96 9.02 9.34
CA HIS A 370 15.05 7.90 9.56
C HIS A 370 14.78 7.07 8.30
N ALA A 371 15.75 7.02 7.37
CA ALA A 371 15.60 6.27 6.12
C ALA A 371 15.36 4.77 6.35
N ASP A 372 15.96 4.19 7.38
CA ASP A 372 15.77 2.81 7.81
C ASP A 372 14.32 2.53 8.27
N LEU A 373 13.79 3.40 9.12
CA LEU A 373 12.41 3.31 9.61
C LEU A 373 11.39 3.57 8.50
N LEU A 374 11.67 4.52 7.60
CA LEU A 374 10.81 4.77 6.44
C LEU A 374 10.83 3.60 5.45
N ARG A 375 11.98 2.93 5.27
CA ARG A 375 12.05 1.70 4.48
C ARG A 375 11.26 0.57 5.13
N GLU A 376 11.36 0.45 6.44
CA GLU A 376 10.63 -0.56 7.19
C GLU A 376 9.11 -0.40 7.01
N SER A 377 8.57 0.82 7.07
CA SER A 377 7.14 1.10 6.87
C SER A 377 6.54 0.70 5.51
N ALA A 378 7.38 0.26 4.59
CA ALA A 378 7.01 -0.30 3.29
C ALA A 378 7.61 -1.71 3.10
N ALA A 379 7.94 -2.39 4.20
CA ALA A 379 8.50 -3.73 4.18
C ALA A 379 7.37 -4.77 4.18
N ASP A 380 7.36 -5.59 3.14
CA ASP A 380 6.41 -6.67 2.93
C ASP A 380 7.06 -7.79 2.12
N VAL A 381 6.61 -9.02 2.29
CA VAL A 381 7.14 -10.20 1.56
C VAL A 381 7.02 -10.01 0.05
N GLY A 382 5.89 -9.50 -0.42
CA GLY A 382 5.67 -9.23 -1.85
C GLY A 382 6.61 -8.15 -2.38
N ASN A 383 6.89 -7.13 -1.58
CA ASN A 383 7.77 -6.03 -1.94
C ASN A 383 9.25 -6.44 -2.03
N ASP A 384 9.66 -7.49 -1.32
CA ASP A 384 11.00 -8.09 -1.47
C ASP A 384 11.24 -8.61 -2.90
N HIS A 385 10.18 -9.07 -3.57
CA HIS A 385 10.24 -9.51 -4.98
C HIS A 385 10.18 -8.36 -5.99
N ARG A 386 9.62 -7.21 -5.60
CA ARG A 386 9.41 -6.05 -6.47
C ARG A 386 10.61 -5.10 -6.46
N LEU A 387 11.11 -4.70 -5.30
CA LEU A 387 12.16 -3.70 -5.15
C LEU A 387 13.49 -4.19 -5.75
N GLY A 388 14.10 -3.33 -6.60
CA GLY A 388 15.32 -3.68 -7.33
C GLY A 388 15.13 -4.62 -8.51
N ALA A 389 13.90 -5.04 -8.81
CA ALA A 389 13.55 -5.84 -9.99
C ALA A 389 12.90 -4.95 -11.06
N ASN A 390 12.54 -5.50 -12.20
CA ASN A 390 11.91 -4.87 -13.38
C ASN A 390 11.32 -3.45 -13.12
N GLU A 391 12.06 -2.42 -13.52
CA GLU A 391 11.71 -0.99 -13.40
C GLU A 391 11.34 -0.48 -12.00
N ALA A 392 11.61 -1.24 -10.94
CA ALA A 392 11.53 -0.76 -9.57
C ALA A 392 12.93 -0.38 -9.06
N PRO A 393 13.14 0.83 -8.49
CA PRO A 393 14.40 1.19 -7.88
C PRO A 393 14.77 0.26 -6.72
N PRO A 394 16.07 0.12 -6.38
CA PRO A 394 16.48 -0.66 -5.22
C PRO A 394 15.91 -0.11 -3.90
N ALA A 395 15.99 -0.90 -2.85
CA ALA A 395 15.47 -0.57 -1.52
C ALA A 395 16.32 0.48 -0.79
N ILE A 396 16.65 1.57 -1.48
CA ILE A 396 17.44 2.71 -0.99
C ILE A 396 16.52 3.94 -0.98
N ILE A 397 16.34 4.55 0.17
CA ILE A 397 15.63 5.82 0.28
C ILE A 397 16.54 6.93 -0.23
N SER A 398 16.09 7.67 -1.24
CA SER A 398 16.68 8.92 -1.72
C SER A 398 15.58 9.90 -2.09
N VAL A 399 15.92 11.20 -2.09
CA VAL A 399 14.98 12.28 -2.35
C VAL A 399 15.25 12.90 -3.70
N TYR A 400 14.27 12.91 -4.58
CA TYR A 400 14.27 13.66 -5.83
C TYR A 400 13.64 15.03 -5.63
N LEU A 401 14.30 16.10 -6.04
CA LEU A 401 13.80 17.48 -5.92
C LEU A 401 13.57 18.18 -7.28
N GLY A 402 14.20 17.69 -8.34
CA GLY A 402 14.24 18.34 -9.64
C GLY A 402 15.25 19.48 -9.72
N GLU A 403 15.49 19.95 -10.95
CA GLU A 403 16.57 20.91 -11.25
C GLU A 403 16.41 22.25 -10.51
N GLN A 404 15.18 22.78 -10.44
CA GLN A 404 14.91 24.08 -9.84
C GLN A 404 15.25 24.13 -8.35
N LEU A 405 14.74 23.18 -7.57
CA LEU A 405 15.01 23.14 -6.13
C LEU A 405 16.46 22.72 -5.84
N GLN A 406 17.03 21.82 -6.65
CA GLN A 406 18.44 21.45 -6.54
C GLN A 406 19.35 22.67 -6.72
N ASP A 407 19.07 23.55 -7.69
CA ASP A 407 19.81 24.78 -7.90
C ASP A 407 19.69 25.72 -6.69
N VAL A 408 18.47 25.92 -6.16
CA VAL A 408 18.24 26.74 -4.96
C VAL A 408 19.03 26.20 -3.75
N LEU A 409 19.02 24.89 -3.53
CA LEU A 409 19.78 24.26 -2.45
C LEU A 409 21.30 24.41 -2.65
N THR A 410 21.78 24.26 -3.87
CA THR A 410 23.20 24.45 -4.20
C THR A 410 23.64 25.88 -3.91
N GLN A 411 22.84 26.91 -4.29
CA GLN A 411 23.10 28.29 -3.94
C GLN A 411 23.20 28.51 -2.41
N LEU A 412 22.26 27.91 -1.65
CA LEU A 412 22.27 28.00 -0.17
C LEU A 412 23.52 27.38 0.44
N ILE A 413 23.96 26.23 -0.05
CA ILE A 413 25.17 25.54 0.42
C ILE A 413 26.41 26.37 0.12
N ASP A 414 26.58 26.78 -1.13
CA ASP A 414 27.83 27.41 -1.63
C ASP A 414 28.00 28.85 -1.16
N THR A 415 26.92 29.64 -1.17
CA THR A 415 26.97 31.09 -0.90
C THR A 415 26.26 31.51 0.40
N GLY A 416 25.43 30.65 0.95
CA GLY A 416 24.59 30.95 2.12
C GLY A 416 23.32 31.71 1.81
N ALA A 417 23.04 32.01 0.54
CA ALA A 417 21.79 32.65 0.11
C ALA A 417 21.43 32.23 -1.31
N ALA A 418 20.13 31.93 -1.51
CA ALA A 418 19.60 31.73 -2.85
C ALA A 418 19.10 33.07 -3.42
N THR A 419 19.53 33.43 -4.62
CA THR A 419 19.24 34.72 -5.21
C THR A 419 18.33 34.65 -6.43
N HIS A 420 18.10 33.47 -6.96
CA HIS A 420 17.22 33.21 -8.12
C HIS A 420 16.71 31.78 -8.14
N SER A 421 15.67 31.58 -8.92
CA SER A 421 15.15 30.23 -9.25
C SER A 421 15.12 30.06 -10.75
N ILE A 422 15.47 28.89 -11.24
CA ILE A 422 15.36 28.52 -12.64
C ILE A 422 13.87 28.54 -13.01
N SER A 423 13.50 29.24 -14.08
CA SER A 423 12.16 29.21 -14.65
C SER A 423 12.09 28.21 -15.80
N GLY A 424 10.96 27.49 -15.91
CA GLY A 424 10.74 26.59 -17.04
C GLY A 424 10.83 27.33 -18.39
N ALA A 425 11.48 26.71 -19.37
CA ALA A 425 11.55 27.24 -20.73
C ALA A 425 10.16 27.13 -21.40
N LYS A 426 9.84 28.07 -22.28
CA LYS A 426 8.65 28.00 -23.13
C LYS A 426 8.83 26.86 -24.13
N LEU A 427 7.86 25.95 -24.18
CA LEU A 427 7.85 24.83 -25.12
C LEU A 427 7.05 25.25 -26.34
N GLU A 428 7.75 25.42 -27.47
CA GLU A 428 7.15 25.71 -28.76
C GLU A 428 7.04 24.42 -29.56
N THR A 429 5.82 24.01 -29.86
CA THR A 429 5.57 22.79 -30.62
C THR A 429 5.89 22.95 -32.13
N GLY A 430 6.11 24.20 -32.60
CA GLY A 430 6.26 24.51 -33.99
C GLY A 430 4.99 24.40 -34.85
N VAL A 431 3.86 24.09 -34.23
CA VAL A 431 2.56 23.93 -34.89
C VAL A 431 1.62 25.07 -34.45
N LYS A 432 1.22 25.91 -35.41
CA LYS A 432 0.41 27.12 -35.13
C LYS A 432 -0.94 26.87 -34.47
N THR A 433 -1.51 25.67 -34.58
CA THR A 433 -2.77 25.29 -33.99
C THR A 433 -2.65 24.73 -32.58
N LEU A 434 -1.44 24.48 -32.11
CA LEU A 434 -1.17 24.03 -30.74
C LEU A 434 -0.77 25.24 -29.89
N PRO A 435 -1.29 25.36 -28.65
CA PRO A 435 -0.89 26.42 -27.76
C PRO A 435 0.57 26.23 -27.33
N ASP A 436 1.26 27.34 -27.18
CA ASP A 436 2.53 27.35 -26.46
C ASP A 436 2.26 27.13 -24.97
N PHE A 437 3.07 26.33 -24.30
CA PHE A 437 2.99 26.15 -22.85
C PHE A 437 4.37 26.18 -22.19
N MET A 438 4.39 26.55 -20.92
CA MET A 438 5.63 26.52 -20.15
C MET A 438 6.01 25.06 -19.87
N LYS A 439 7.26 24.71 -20.15
CA LYS A 439 7.81 23.43 -19.71
C LYS A 439 7.76 23.39 -18.18
N ASP A 440 7.25 22.29 -17.63
CA ASP A 440 7.36 22.07 -16.20
C ASP A 440 8.84 22.10 -15.80
N ALA A 441 9.18 22.88 -14.80
CA ALA A 441 10.56 22.95 -14.28
C ALA A 441 10.94 21.68 -13.50
N THR A 442 9.97 20.83 -13.19
CA THR A 442 10.17 19.51 -12.56
C THR A 442 10.28 18.45 -13.65
N ASP A 443 11.43 17.80 -13.77
CA ASP A 443 11.58 16.61 -14.62
C ASP A 443 10.69 15.50 -14.06
N ARG A 444 9.98 14.77 -14.95
CA ARG A 444 9.14 13.63 -14.57
C ARG A 444 9.89 12.30 -14.51
N ASN A 445 11.15 12.26 -14.92
CA ASN A 445 12.02 11.07 -14.82
C ASN A 445 12.50 10.84 -13.37
N ARG A 446 11.58 10.59 -12.48
CA ARG A 446 11.81 10.37 -11.07
C ARG A 446 12.07 8.90 -10.82
N THR A 447 13.27 8.60 -10.37
CA THR A 447 13.66 7.23 -10.02
C THR A 447 14.01 7.07 -8.55
N SER A 448 13.99 8.16 -7.76
CA SER A 448 14.14 8.11 -6.30
C SER A 448 12.84 7.65 -5.65
N GLN A 449 12.96 6.92 -4.54
CA GLN A 449 11.83 6.39 -3.80
C GLN A 449 10.97 7.46 -3.10
N PHE A 450 11.55 8.65 -2.86
CA PHE A 450 10.84 9.79 -2.28
C PHE A 450 11.03 11.02 -3.17
N ALA A 451 9.99 11.43 -3.90
CA ALA A 451 10.11 12.44 -4.94
C ALA A 451 9.20 13.65 -4.68
N PHE A 452 9.77 14.87 -4.80
CA PHE A 452 8.99 16.10 -4.77
C PHE A 452 8.30 16.33 -6.12
N THR A 453 6.99 16.58 -6.10
CA THR A 453 6.15 16.64 -7.30
C THR A 453 5.35 17.94 -7.38
N GLY A 454 6.04 19.06 -7.09
CA GLY A 454 5.50 20.41 -7.24
C GLY A 454 4.93 21.00 -5.95
N ASN A 455 4.10 20.30 -5.20
CA ASN A 455 3.55 20.76 -3.92
C ASN A 455 3.26 19.61 -2.94
N LYS A 456 3.90 18.47 -3.15
CA LYS A 456 3.77 17.27 -2.33
C LYS A 456 4.99 16.37 -2.53
N PHE A 457 5.21 15.45 -1.63
CA PHE A 457 6.12 14.32 -1.83
C PHE A 457 5.35 13.06 -2.19
N GLU A 458 5.94 12.25 -3.03
CA GLU A 458 5.46 10.96 -3.49
C GLU A 458 6.41 9.89 -2.95
N PHE A 459 5.94 9.08 -2.00
CA PHE A 459 6.66 7.92 -1.51
C PHE A 459 6.27 6.70 -2.33
N ARG A 460 7.19 6.19 -3.14
CA ARG A 460 6.96 5.23 -4.23
C ARG A 460 7.22 3.78 -3.83
N MET A 461 7.68 3.55 -2.60
CA MET A 461 8.14 2.23 -2.16
C MET A 461 7.00 1.32 -1.68
N VAL A 462 5.84 1.85 -1.34
CA VAL A 462 4.73 1.10 -0.72
C VAL A 462 4.23 -0.01 -1.65
N GLY A 463 4.04 -1.21 -1.11
CA GLY A 463 3.51 -2.36 -1.83
C GLY A 463 2.03 -2.21 -2.21
N SER A 464 1.63 -2.88 -3.28
CA SER A 464 0.27 -2.79 -3.82
C SER A 464 -0.79 -3.33 -2.86
N GLN A 465 -0.50 -4.36 -2.09
CA GLN A 465 -1.44 -4.93 -1.11
C GLN A 465 -1.34 -4.31 0.27
N ASP A 466 -0.29 -3.53 0.55
CA ASP A 466 -0.05 -2.94 1.86
C ASP A 466 -1.06 -1.85 2.23
N SER A 467 -1.21 -1.60 3.52
CA SER A 467 -1.86 -0.39 4.01
C SER A 467 -0.95 0.82 3.83
N VAL A 468 -1.50 1.94 3.37
CA VAL A 468 -0.77 3.22 3.39
C VAL A 468 -0.75 3.87 4.78
N GLY A 469 -1.32 3.22 5.79
CA GLY A 469 -1.34 3.72 7.18
C GLY A 469 0.06 3.86 7.74
N GLU A 470 0.84 2.81 7.68
CA GLU A 470 2.17 2.73 8.30
C GLU A 470 3.19 3.73 7.73
N PRO A 471 3.36 3.86 6.39
CA PRO A 471 4.21 4.91 5.84
C PRO A 471 3.82 6.31 6.28
N ASN A 472 2.52 6.57 6.42
CA ASN A 472 2.04 7.88 6.87
C ASN A 472 2.23 8.10 8.36
N ILE A 473 2.15 7.05 9.19
CA ILE A 473 2.51 7.11 10.62
C ILE A 473 3.98 7.54 10.77
N VAL A 474 4.86 6.89 10.02
CA VAL A 474 6.30 7.19 10.06
C VAL A 474 6.57 8.59 9.52
N LEU A 475 6.09 8.94 8.33
CA LEU A 475 6.30 10.27 7.71
C LEU A 475 5.84 11.39 8.63
N ASN A 476 4.63 11.29 9.19
CA ASN A 476 4.09 12.30 10.10
C ASN A 476 4.97 12.46 11.34
N THR A 477 5.47 11.36 11.91
CA THR A 477 6.22 11.37 13.18
C THR A 477 7.63 11.90 13.00
N ILE A 478 8.36 11.46 11.96
CA ILE A 478 9.72 11.96 11.70
C ILE A 478 9.73 13.44 11.32
N VAL A 479 8.72 13.90 10.59
CA VAL A 479 8.57 15.33 10.26
C VAL A 479 8.16 16.15 11.50
N ALA A 480 7.31 15.60 12.38
CA ALA A 480 7.00 16.24 13.66
C ALA A 480 8.26 16.42 14.51
N GLU A 481 9.18 15.46 14.55
CA GLU A 481 10.46 15.59 15.24
C GLU A 481 11.30 16.72 14.65
N ALA A 482 11.49 16.73 13.34
CA ALA A 482 12.27 17.78 12.69
C ALA A 482 11.71 19.18 12.95
N PHE A 483 10.38 19.34 12.90
CA PHE A 483 9.74 20.61 13.24
C PHE A 483 9.87 20.98 14.71
N ALA A 484 9.75 20.03 15.63
CA ALA A 484 9.90 20.28 17.05
C ALA A 484 11.30 20.80 17.38
N ASP A 485 12.33 20.15 16.87
CA ASP A 485 13.73 20.51 17.11
C ASP A 485 14.06 21.89 16.54
N VAL A 486 13.58 22.19 15.34
CA VAL A 486 13.74 23.50 14.72
C VAL A 486 13.03 24.58 15.51
N CYS A 487 11.80 24.33 15.96
CA CYS A 487 11.08 25.28 16.81
C CYS A 487 11.81 25.53 18.15
N ASP A 488 12.38 24.50 18.77
CA ASP A 488 13.13 24.62 20.02
C ASP A 488 14.37 25.55 19.89
N ILE A 489 14.93 25.64 18.69
CA ILE A 489 16.04 26.54 18.36
C ILE A 489 15.51 27.96 18.08
N LEU A 490 14.52 28.08 17.19
CA LEU A 490 14.01 29.36 16.71
C LEU A 490 13.28 30.16 17.79
N GLU A 491 12.60 29.50 18.73
CA GLU A 491 11.94 30.18 19.86
C GLU A 491 12.92 30.87 20.84
N LYS A 492 14.20 30.46 20.80
CA LYS A 492 15.26 31.02 21.66
C LYS A 492 16.15 32.01 20.89
N ALA A 493 15.95 32.19 19.60
CA ALA A 493 16.79 33.04 18.76
C ALA A 493 16.55 34.52 19.07
N GLU A 494 17.64 35.30 19.22
CA GLU A 494 17.57 36.76 19.39
C GLU A 494 17.22 37.45 18.06
N ASP A 495 17.71 36.92 16.93
CA ASP A 495 17.40 37.35 15.59
C ASP A 495 16.79 36.18 14.82
N PHE A 496 15.48 36.22 14.63
CA PHE A 496 14.71 35.15 14.00
C PHE A 496 15.10 34.94 12.54
N ASP A 497 15.23 36.03 11.77
CA ASP A 497 15.52 35.93 10.34
C ASP A 497 16.90 35.33 10.07
N LEU A 498 17.90 35.78 10.82
CA LEU A 498 19.25 35.23 10.74
C LEU A 498 19.27 33.74 11.15
N ALA A 499 18.61 33.40 12.26
CA ALA A 499 18.57 32.03 12.77
C ALA A 499 17.89 31.06 11.78
N VAL A 500 16.82 31.48 11.12
CA VAL A 500 16.13 30.68 10.10
C VAL A 500 17.06 30.41 8.90
N HIS A 501 17.74 31.45 8.40
CA HIS A 501 18.68 31.29 7.29
C HIS A 501 19.85 30.37 7.62
N ASP A 502 20.47 30.56 8.79
CA ASP A 502 21.58 29.71 9.25
C ASP A 502 21.13 28.26 9.41
N LEU A 503 19.93 28.05 9.94
CA LEU A 503 19.37 26.72 10.16
C LEU A 503 19.02 26.00 8.85
N ILE A 504 18.42 26.69 7.88
CA ILE A 504 18.18 26.14 6.54
C ILE A 504 19.51 25.72 5.90
N LYS A 505 20.51 26.60 5.91
CA LYS A 505 21.84 26.30 5.37
C LYS A 505 22.45 25.08 6.06
N GLN A 506 22.41 25.01 7.37
CA GLN A 506 22.94 23.89 8.12
C GLN A 506 22.26 22.59 7.75
N LEU A 507 20.91 22.53 7.83
CA LEU A 507 20.13 21.33 7.55
C LEU A 507 20.35 20.82 6.12
N VAL A 508 20.34 21.73 5.12
CA VAL A 508 20.56 21.33 3.74
C VAL A 508 21.99 20.82 3.54
N THR A 509 22.99 21.42 4.17
CA THR A 509 24.38 20.97 4.08
C THR A 509 24.58 19.60 4.72
N ASP A 510 24.02 19.38 5.91
CA ASP A 510 24.19 18.15 6.68
C ASP A 510 23.48 16.96 6.00
N HIS A 511 22.33 17.21 5.37
CA HIS A 511 21.45 16.16 4.80
C HIS A 511 21.42 16.11 3.28
N GLN A 512 22.32 16.82 2.56
CA GLN A 512 22.40 16.77 1.09
C GLN A 512 22.68 15.37 0.53
N ARG A 513 23.25 14.47 1.33
CA ARG A 513 23.59 13.11 0.91
C ARG A 513 22.38 12.30 0.44
N ILE A 514 21.17 12.60 0.97
CA ILE A 514 19.92 11.91 0.61
C ILE A 514 19.36 12.36 -0.73
N VAL A 515 19.76 13.55 -1.22
CA VAL A 515 19.22 14.13 -2.46
C VAL A 515 19.88 13.49 -3.67
N PHE A 516 19.07 12.92 -4.56
CA PHE A 516 19.52 12.30 -5.79
C PHE A 516 18.52 12.53 -6.92
N ASN A 517 18.97 13.19 -7.99
CA ASN A 517 18.18 13.50 -9.18
C ASN A 517 18.64 12.69 -10.42
N GLY A 518 19.46 11.65 -10.22
CA GLY A 518 19.98 10.79 -11.29
C GLY A 518 19.14 9.55 -11.57
N ASN A 519 19.71 8.60 -12.30
CA ASN A 519 19.06 7.32 -12.62
C ASN A 519 19.22 6.30 -11.47
N GLY A 520 18.18 6.13 -10.67
CA GLY A 520 18.12 5.20 -9.55
C GLY A 520 18.06 3.72 -9.93
N TYR A 521 17.88 3.37 -11.20
CA TYR A 521 17.86 1.99 -11.69
C TYR A 521 19.26 1.44 -12.01
N SER A 522 20.28 2.31 -12.01
CA SER A 522 21.65 1.91 -12.39
C SER A 522 22.42 1.29 -11.21
N ASP A 523 23.27 0.30 -11.49
CA ASP A 523 24.21 -0.26 -10.51
C ASP A 523 25.14 0.82 -9.93
N ALA A 524 25.50 1.82 -10.73
CA ALA A 524 26.28 2.97 -10.28
C ALA A 524 25.59 3.77 -9.17
N TRP A 525 24.26 3.78 -9.10
CA TRP A 525 23.53 4.37 -7.99
C TRP A 525 23.72 3.59 -6.70
N VAL A 526 23.70 2.27 -6.76
CA VAL A 526 23.90 1.43 -5.58
C VAL A 526 25.28 1.68 -4.96
N GLU A 527 26.32 1.74 -5.79
CA GLU A 527 27.70 2.06 -5.35
C GLU A 527 27.80 3.49 -4.78
N GLU A 528 27.15 4.46 -5.41
CA GLU A 528 27.12 5.85 -4.95
C GLU A 528 26.35 5.98 -3.61
N ALA A 529 25.23 5.28 -3.46
CA ALA A 529 24.47 5.28 -2.22
C ALA A 529 25.27 4.68 -1.05
N GLU A 530 26.00 3.60 -1.28
CA GLU A 530 26.93 3.02 -0.31
C GLU A 530 28.02 4.02 0.08
N ARG A 531 28.62 4.69 -0.90
CA ARG A 531 29.63 5.75 -0.66
C ARG A 531 29.08 6.90 0.18
N ARG A 532 27.80 7.24 0.02
CA ARG A 532 27.09 8.26 0.82
C ARG A 532 26.68 7.78 2.19
N GLY A 533 26.82 6.48 2.47
CA GLY A 533 26.36 5.86 3.71
C GLY A 533 24.84 5.75 3.82
N LEU A 534 24.13 5.66 2.70
CA LEU A 534 22.68 5.43 2.66
C LEU A 534 22.39 3.93 2.83
N PRO A 535 21.42 3.53 3.67
CA PRO A 535 21.10 2.14 3.87
C PRO A 535 20.43 1.53 2.61
N ASN A 536 20.82 0.30 2.28
CA ASN A 536 20.18 -0.53 1.26
C ASN A 536 19.63 -1.78 1.92
N ILE A 537 18.41 -1.69 2.43
CA ILE A 537 17.74 -2.74 3.20
C ILE A 537 16.86 -3.53 2.22
N LYS A 538 17.36 -4.69 1.79
CA LYS A 538 16.81 -5.43 0.64
C LYS A 538 15.56 -6.24 0.97
N SER A 539 15.43 -6.73 2.19
CA SER A 539 14.33 -7.60 2.60
C SER A 539 13.55 -7.07 3.80
N MET A 540 12.34 -7.56 3.96
CA MET A 540 11.49 -7.29 5.14
C MET A 540 12.20 -7.74 6.42
N VAL A 541 12.82 -8.92 6.42
CA VAL A 541 13.52 -9.47 7.61
C VAL A 541 14.68 -8.57 8.05
N GLU A 542 15.36 -7.90 7.11
CA GLU A 542 16.40 -6.93 7.40
C GLU A 542 15.82 -5.58 7.87
N ALA A 543 14.60 -5.24 7.49
CA ALA A 543 13.95 -3.97 7.82
C ALA A 543 13.32 -3.94 9.22
N ILE A 544 12.68 -5.02 9.65
CA ILE A 544 11.95 -5.13 10.93
C ILE A 544 12.74 -4.60 12.15
N PRO A 545 14.06 -4.85 12.29
CA PRO A 545 14.83 -4.32 13.41
C PRO A 545 14.79 -2.78 13.57
N ALA A 546 14.47 -2.03 12.49
CA ALA A 546 14.38 -0.58 12.54
C ALA A 546 13.27 -0.09 13.50
N LEU A 547 12.20 -0.87 13.70
CA LEU A 547 11.10 -0.56 14.63
C LEU A 547 11.56 -0.46 16.07
N THR A 548 12.48 -1.32 16.48
CA THR A 548 12.84 -1.54 17.90
C THR A 548 14.20 -0.96 18.29
N THR A 549 14.81 -0.13 17.40
CA THR A 549 16.01 0.63 17.78
C THR A 549 15.72 1.63 18.90
N ASP A 550 16.69 1.91 19.75
CA ASP A 550 16.54 2.95 20.79
C ASP A 550 16.11 4.30 20.21
N LYS A 551 16.59 4.62 19.01
CA LYS A 551 16.23 5.84 18.26
C LYS A 551 14.75 5.85 17.89
N SER A 552 14.22 4.78 17.31
CA SER A 552 12.82 4.67 16.92
C SER A 552 11.88 4.67 18.13
N ILE A 553 12.24 3.94 19.17
CA ILE A 553 11.49 3.93 20.44
C ILE A 553 11.42 5.36 21.01
N ALA A 554 12.56 6.05 21.13
CA ALA A 554 12.60 7.42 21.66
C ALA A 554 11.78 8.39 20.80
N LEU A 555 11.84 8.27 19.49
CA LEU A 555 11.04 9.06 18.54
C LEU A 555 9.54 8.90 18.82
N PHE A 556 9.05 7.67 18.78
CA PHE A 556 7.61 7.40 18.89
C PHE A 556 7.06 7.71 20.29
N GLU A 557 7.82 7.42 21.36
CA GLU A 557 7.44 7.76 22.73
C GLU A 557 7.41 9.29 22.96
N ARG A 558 8.38 10.04 22.38
CA ARG A 558 8.40 11.51 22.44
C ARG A 558 7.11 12.15 21.96
N PHE A 559 6.51 11.59 20.91
CA PHE A 559 5.29 12.12 20.31
C PHE A 559 4.02 11.34 20.70
N GLY A 560 4.14 10.31 21.54
CA GLY A 560 3.01 9.51 22.02
C GLY A 560 2.33 8.71 20.90
N VAL A 561 3.06 8.36 19.85
CA VAL A 561 2.54 7.61 18.70
C VAL A 561 2.52 6.11 18.99
N PHE A 562 3.64 5.58 19.44
CA PHE A 562 3.78 4.22 19.95
C PHE A 562 4.51 4.19 21.28
N THR A 563 4.16 3.22 22.10
CA THR A 563 4.99 2.78 23.24
C THR A 563 6.00 1.74 22.77
N LYS A 564 7.06 1.53 23.55
CA LYS A 564 8.03 0.45 23.30
C LYS A 564 7.33 -0.91 23.13
N ALA A 565 6.36 -1.22 24.01
CA ALA A 565 5.63 -2.49 23.94
C ALA A 565 4.82 -2.65 22.65
N GLU A 566 4.23 -1.58 22.13
CA GLU A 566 3.52 -1.59 20.85
C GLU A 566 4.48 -1.83 19.68
N LEU A 567 5.70 -1.27 19.70
CA LEU A 567 6.71 -1.49 18.65
C LEU A 567 7.29 -2.92 18.69
N GLU A 568 7.63 -3.42 19.87
CA GLU A 568 8.09 -4.80 20.04
C GLU A 568 7.04 -5.81 19.57
N SER A 569 5.77 -5.54 19.89
CA SER A 569 4.64 -6.36 19.44
C SER A 569 4.51 -6.39 17.91
N ARG A 570 4.68 -5.26 17.23
CA ARG A 570 4.62 -5.18 15.77
C ARG A 570 5.75 -5.97 15.13
N ALA A 571 6.97 -5.78 15.59
CA ALA A 571 8.13 -6.53 15.10
C ALA A 571 7.92 -8.06 15.23
N GLU A 572 7.37 -8.53 16.36
CA GLU A 572 7.01 -9.94 16.55
C GLU A 572 5.97 -10.44 15.56
N VAL A 573 4.92 -9.64 15.31
CA VAL A 573 3.88 -9.98 14.32
C VAL A 573 4.46 -10.04 12.92
N GLU A 574 5.33 -9.12 12.54
CA GLU A 574 5.94 -9.09 11.20
C GLU A 574 6.88 -10.26 10.95
N TYR A 575 7.75 -10.62 11.92
CA TYR A 575 8.56 -11.84 11.82
C TYR A 575 7.69 -13.09 11.67
N GLU A 576 6.61 -13.17 12.45
CA GLU A 576 5.67 -14.31 12.36
C GLU A 576 4.98 -14.36 10.98
N LEU A 577 4.54 -13.21 10.44
CA LEU A 577 3.90 -13.10 9.13
C LEU A 577 4.85 -13.52 8.02
N TYR A 578 6.08 -13.00 8.00
CA TYR A 578 7.09 -13.36 7.02
C TYR A 578 7.30 -14.88 6.93
N ALA A 579 7.55 -15.50 8.08
CA ALA A 579 7.74 -16.95 8.14
C ALA A 579 6.52 -17.74 7.68
N LYS A 580 5.32 -17.29 8.01
CA LYS A 580 4.06 -17.93 7.61
C LYS A 580 3.82 -17.84 6.11
N GLU A 581 4.04 -16.66 5.51
CA GLU A 581 3.83 -16.45 4.09
C GLU A 581 4.78 -17.30 3.25
N ILE A 582 6.09 -17.23 3.51
CA ILE A 582 7.06 -18.07 2.81
C ILE A 582 6.78 -19.57 3.02
N ASN A 583 6.34 -19.97 4.23
CA ASN A 583 5.94 -21.37 4.48
C ASN A 583 4.72 -21.80 3.65
N ILE A 584 3.72 -20.91 3.47
CA ILE A 584 2.56 -21.21 2.62
C ILE A 584 2.99 -21.33 1.16
N GLU A 585 3.84 -20.43 0.67
CA GLU A 585 4.41 -20.51 -0.67
C GLU A 585 5.20 -21.79 -0.90
N ALA A 586 6.13 -22.12 -0.01
CA ALA A 586 6.95 -23.33 -0.09
C ALA A 586 6.09 -24.61 -0.10
N LYS A 587 5.10 -24.70 0.77
CA LYS A 587 4.16 -25.83 0.79
C LYS A 587 3.30 -25.89 -0.48
N THR A 588 2.94 -24.76 -1.03
CA THR A 588 2.20 -24.70 -2.30
C THR A 588 3.06 -25.19 -3.45
N MET A 589 4.34 -24.79 -3.51
CA MET A 589 5.30 -25.33 -4.49
C MET A 589 5.45 -26.85 -4.35
N ILE A 590 5.61 -27.35 -3.15
CA ILE A 590 5.71 -28.79 -2.87
C ILE A 590 4.48 -29.54 -3.38
N ASP A 591 3.29 -29.02 -3.12
CA ASP A 591 2.02 -29.62 -3.56
C ASP A 591 1.88 -29.64 -5.09
N ILE A 592 2.13 -28.50 -5.73
CA ILE A 592 2.04 -28.36 -7.20
C ILE A 592 3.09 -29.23 -7.89
N ALA A 593 4.36 -29.15 -7.48
CA ALA A 593 5.43 -29.93 -8.09
C ALA A 593 5.17 -31.44 -7.93
N GLY A 594 4.82 -31.88 -6.72
CA GLY A 594 4.64 -33.30 -6.41
C GLY A 594 3.39 -33.92 -7.03
N LYS A 595 2.28 -33.18 -7.10
CA LYS A 595 0.97 -33.74 -7.50
C LYS A 595 0.52 -33.37 -8.91
N GLN A 596 1.09 -32.33 -9.51
CA GLN A 596 0.69 -31.85 -10.82
C GLN A 596 1.82 -31.92 -11.83
N ILE A 597 2.96 -31.26 -11.58
CA ILE A 597 4.06 -31.12 -12.54
C ILE A 597 4.76 -32.46 -12.78
N ILE A 598 5.31 -33.09 -11.75
CA ILE A 598 6.02 -34.37 -11.89
C ILE A 598 5.14 -35.42 -12.57
N PRO A 599 3.87 -35.66 -12.18
CA PRO A 599 3.00 -36.61 -12.88
C PRO A 599 2.74 -36.28 -14.33
N ALA A 600 2.58 -34.99 -14.67
CA ALA A 600 2.37 -34.53 -16.05
C ALA A 600 3.62 -34.77 -16.92
N VAL A 601 4.81 -34.46 -16.41
CA VAL A 601 6.07 -34.65 -17.11
C VAL A 601 6.36 -36.14 -17.30
N ILE A 602 6.07 -37.03 -16.32
CA ILE A 602 6.18 -38.48 -16.47
C ILE A 602 5.30 -39.02 -17.60
N LYS A 603 4.06 -38.52 -17.70
CA LYS A 603 3.15 -38.90 -18.79
C LYS A 603 3.71 -38.46 -20.16
N TYR A 604 4.19 -37.24 -20.28
CA TYR A 604 4.78 -36.71 -21.50
C TYR A 604 6.03 -37.48 -21.90
N ALA A 605 6.94 -37.79 -20.98
CA ALA A 605 8.10 -38.62 -21.21
C ALA A 605 7.69 -40.05 -21.69
N THR A 606 6.61 -40.61 -21.16
CA THR A 606 6.05 -41.88 -21.60
C THR A 606 5.53 -41.82 -23.05
N GLU A 607 4.87 -40.72 -23.43
CA GLU A 607 4.40 -40.48 -24.79
C GLU A 607 5.56 -40.38 -25.80
N LEU A 608 6.66 -39.67 -25.44
CA LEU A 608 7.88 -39.60 -26.22
C LEU A 608 8.53 -40.98 -26.40
N GLY A 609 8.65 -41.73 -25.33
CA GLY A 609 9.19 -43.10 -25.37
C GLY A 609 8.34 -44.06 -26.21
N THR A 610 7.02 -43.93 -26.12
CA THR A 610 6.08 -44.69 -26.95
C THR A 610 6.21 -44.33 -28.42
N SER A 611 6.31 -43.01 -28.72
CA SER A 611 6.53 -42.52 -30.09
C SER A 611 7.79 -43.08 -30.71
N ILE A 612 8.93 -43.03 -29.97
CA ILE A 612 10.21 -43.56 -30.40
C ILE A 612 10.08 -45.08 -30.78
N ASN A 613 9.50 -45.85 -29.88
CA ASN A 613 9.36 -47.29 -30.07
C ASN A 613 8.41 -47.64 -31.27
N THR A 614 7.30 -46.92 -31.37
CA THR A 614 6.31 -47.13 -32.44
C THR A 614 6.89 -46.79 -33.81
N ILE A 615 7.61 -45.66 -33.94
CA ILE A 615 8.23 -45.23 -35.18
C ILE A 615 9.30 -46.21 -35.61
N LYS A 616 10.20 -46.62 -34.70
CA LYS A 616 11.27 -47.57 -34.99
C LYS A 616 10.74 -48.96 -35.35
N ALA A 617 9.62 -49.39 -34.76
CA ALA A 617 8.99 -50.65 -35.11
C ALA A 617 8.33 -50.60 -36.50
N ALA A 618 7.88 -49.43 -36.99
CA ALA A 618 7.23 -49.26 -38.27
C ALA A 618 8.24 -49.14 -39.42
N CYS A 619 9.37 -48.43 -39.23
CA CYS A 619 10.40 -48.23 -40.27
C CYS A 619 11.68 -47.66 -39.62
N ASP A 620 12.78 -47.57 -40.40
CA ASP A 620 14.06 -47.01 -40.01
C ASP A 620 14.06 -45.47 -40.16
N ALA A 621 13.08 -44.81 -39.54
CA ALA A 621 13.00 -43.33 -39.51
C ALA A 621 13.89 -42.72 -38.47
N ASN A 622 14.30 -41.46 -38.69
CA ASN A 622 15.07 -40.70 -37.72
C ASN A 622 14.17 -40.26 -36.54
N VAL A 623 14.56 -40.62 -35.33
CA VAL A 623 13.90 -40.30 -34.07
C VAL A 623 14.81 -39.50 -33.13
N SER A 624 15.81 -38.80 -33.66
CA SER A 624 16.79 -38.06 -32.87
C SER A 624 16.10 -36.96 -32.02
N VAL A 625 15.15 -36.22 -32.61
CA VAL A 625 14.42 -35.15 -31.92
C VAL A 625 13.68 -35.70 -30.71
N GLN A 626 12.91 -36.77 -30.87
CA GLN A 626 12.15 -37.37 -29.77
C GLN A 626 13.09 -37.93 -28.68
N THR A 627 14.25 -38.48 -29.10
CA THR A 627 15.25 -39.05 -28.17
C THR A 627 15.93 -37.93 -27.38
N GLU A 628 16.37 -36.85 -28.02
CA GLU A 628 17.00 -35.71 -27.39
C GLU A 628 16.04 -35.05 -26.37
N LEU A 629 14.80 -34.83 -26.80
CA LEU A 629 13.78 -34.24 -25.92
C LEU A 629 13.45 -35.16 -24.73
N LEU A 630 13.37 -36.50 -24.95
CA LEU A 630 13.11 -37.42 -23.84
C LEU A 630 14.26 -37.44 -22.83
N VAL A 631 15.53 -37.35 -23.27
CA VAL A 631 16.68 -37.28 -22.37
C VAL A 631 16.63 -35.97 -21.55
N GLU A 632 16.48 -34.84 -22.22
CA GLU A 632 16.46 -33.52 -21.58
C GLU A 632 15.33 -33.40 -20.54
N VAL A 633 14.10 -33.81 -20.90
CA VAL A 633 12.94 -33.81 -19.99
C VAL A 633 13.17 -34.77 -18.80
N SER A 634 13.81 -35.91 -19.02
CA SER A 634 14.09 -36.90 -17.96
C SER A 634 15.15 -36.39 -16.97
N ASP A 635 16.19 -35.71 -17.46
CA ASP A 635 17.23 -35.11 -16.63
C ASP A 635 16.67 -33.98 -15.77
N LEU A 636 15.90 -33.04 -16.37
CA LEU A 636 15.22 -31.97 -15.65
C LEU A 636 14.19 -32.47 -14.63
N LEU A 637 13.51 -33.58 -14.94
CA LEU A 637 12.61 -34.23 -13.98
C LEU A 637 13.39 -34.81 -12.77
N ALA A 638 14.56 -35.34 -12.98
CA ALA A 638 15.41 -35.80 -11.89
C ALA A 638 15.92 -34.64 -11.03
N ASP A 639 16.34 -33.54 -11.65
CA ASP A 639 16.75 -32.30 -10.95
C ASP A 639 15.60 -31.72 -10.15
N THR A 640 14.39 -31.64 -10.74
CA THR A 640 13.16 -31.23 -10.07
C THR A 640 12.89 -32.06 -8.82
N LYS A 641 13.09 -33.41 -8.89
CA LYS A 641 12.85 -34.28 -7.75
C LYS A 641 13.87 -34.07 -6.62
N VAL A 642 15.14 -33.80 -6.97
CA VAL A 642 16.19 -33.49 -5.99
C VAL A 642 15.89 -32.16 -5.28
N ALA A 643 15.57 -31.10 -6.05
CA ALA A 643 15.22 -29.78 -5.51
C ALA A 643 13.95 -29.82 -4.63
N LEU A 644 12.93 -30.59 -5.06
CA LEU A 644 11.73 -30.82 -4.27
C LEU A 644 12.02 -31.48 -2.92
N ALA A 645 12.92 -32.48 -2.90
CA ALA A 645 13.30 -33.16 -1.66
C ALA A 645 14.02 -32.19 -0.71
N LYS A 646 14.93 -31.37 -1.25
CA LYS A 646 15.62 -30.33 -0.47
C LYS A 646 14.63 -29.31 0.13
N LEU A 647 13.68 -28.81 -0.67
CA LEU A 647 12.66 -27.88 -0.17
C LEU A 647 11.81 -28.50 0.95
N GLN A 648 11.44 -29.78 0.82
CA GLN A 648 10.72 -30.52 1.87
C GLN A 648 11.52 -30.61 3.17
N GLU A 649 12.85 -30.85 3.07
CA GLU A 649 13.75 -30.96 4.21
C GLU A 649 13.85 -29.62 4.97
N VAL A 650 14.18 -28.51 4.27
CA VAL A 650 14.34 -27.19 4.91
C VAL A 650 13.01 -26.65 5.48
N VAL A 651 11.86 -26.94 4.84
CA VAL A 651 10.56 -26.60 5.40
C VAL A 651 10.28 -27.36 6.69
N ALA A 652 10.63 -28.66 6.73
CA ALA A 652 10.47 -29.46 7.94
C ALA A 652 11.36 -28.95 9.09
N GLU A 653 12.57 -28.51 8.80
CA GLU A 653 13.48 -27.89 9.78
C GLU A 653 12.90 -26.55 10.29
N GLY A 654 12.49 -25.66 9.42
CA GLY A 654 11.89 -24.35 9.79
C GLY A 654 10.68 -24.46 10.70
N LEU A 655 9.87 -25.53 10.55
CA LEU A 655 8.70 -25.78 11.41
C LEU A 655 9.09 -26.16 12.85
N THR A 656 10.33 -26.55 13.13
CA THR A 656 10.80 -26.86 14.49
C THR A 656 11.28 -25.65 15.27
N MET A 657 11.46 -24.49 14.61
CA MET A 657 11.92 -23.26 15.23
C MET A 657 10.79 -22.58 15.98
N GLU A 658 11.04 -22.18 17.23
CA GLU A 658 10.03 -21.54 18.08
C GLU A 658 10.14 -20.01 18.10
N GLU A 659 11.36 -19.48 18.01
CA GLU A 659 11.59 -18.04 18.09
C GLU A 659 11.37 -17.37 16.72
N ASN A 660 10.53 -16.34 16.66
CA ASN A 660 10.01 -15.75 15.43
C ASN A 660 11.09 -15.11 14.56
N GLU A 661 12.01 -14.35 15.16
CA GLU A 661 13.09 -13.69 14.43
C GLU A 661 14.02 -14.70 13.75
N SER A 662 14.52 -15.68 14.50
CA SER A 662 15.39 -16.73 13.96
C SER A 662 14.69 -17.56 12.89
N ARG A 663 13.40 -17.83 13.10
CA ARG A 663 12.58 -18.55 12.13
C ARG A 663 12.39 -17.74 10.85
N ALA A 664 12.06 -16.45 10.92
CA ALA A 664 11.93 -15.60 9.75
C ALA A 664 13.24 -15.51 8.94
N LYS A 665 14.38 -15.34 9.62
CA LYS A 665 15.70 -15.36 8.98
C LYS A 665 15.99 -16.69 8.28
N PHE A 666 15.65 -17.80 8.91
CA PHE A 666 15.82 -19.12 8.29
C PHE A 666 14.93 -19.30 7.04
N TYR A 667 13.68 -18.85 7.11
CA TYR A 667 12.79 -18.87 5.94
C TYR A 667 13.31 -17.98 4.80
N HIS A 668 13.89 -16.84 5.11
CA HIS A 668 14.52 -15.98 4.12
C HIS A 668 15.77 -16.60 3.51
N ASP A 669 16.70 -17.09 4.33
CA ASP A 669 18.04 -17.50 3.88
C ASP A 669 18.07 -18.89 3.25
N GLU A 670 17.25 -19.83 3.76
CA GLU A 670 17.31 -21.24 3.37
C GLU A 670 16.05 -21.68 2.61
N VAL A 671 14.86 -21.40 3.13
CA VAL A 671 13.62 -21.90 2.50
C VAL A 671 13.37 -21.19 1.18
N PHE A 672 13.46 -19.87 1.14
CA PHE A 672 13.25 -19.09 -0.08
C PHE A 672 14.27 -19.47 -1.17
N LYS A 673 15.53 -19.66 -0.80
CA LYS A 673 16.55 -20.14 -1.72
C LYS A 673 16.23 -21.52 -2.30
N ALA A 674 15.76 -22.47 -1.48
CA ALA A 674 15.35 -23.78 -1.95
C ALA A 674 14.10 -23.72 -2.86
N MET A 675 13.23 -22.74 -2.67
CA MET A 675 12.10 -22.47 -3.58
C MET A 675 12.61 -22.04 -4.97
N GLU A 676 13.59 -21.14 -5.04
CA GLU A 676 14.20 -20.72 -6.30
C GLU A 676 14.93 -21.88 -7.00
N GLU A 677 15.63 -22.73 -6.25
CA GLU A 677 16.29 -23.93 -6.78
C GLU A 677 15.27 -24.94 -7.37
N LEU A 678 14.07 -25.05 -6.81
CA LEU A 678 12.99 -25.89 -7.37
C LEU A 678 12.35 -25.23 -8.60
N ARG A 679 12.18 -23.91 -8.59
CA ARG A 679 11.57 -23.18 -9.69
C ARG A 679 12.35 -23.32 -10.99
N ALA A 680 13.67 -23.22 -10.95
CA ALA A 680 14.53 -23.19 -12.13
C ALA A 680 14.33 -24.38 -13.11
N PRO A 681 14.43 -25.66 -12.69
CA PRO A 681 14.20 -26.80 -13.57
C PRO A 681 12.73 -26.91 -14.00
N VAL A 682 11.78 -26.50 -13.18
CA VAL A 682 10.33 -26.54 -13.52
C VAL A 682 9.98 -25.54 -14.60
N ASP A 683 10.46 -24.28 -14.50
CA ASP A 683 10.22 -23.27 -15.52
C ASP A 683 10.86 -23.66 -16.87
N THR A 684 12.00 -24.37 -16.85
CA THR A 684 12.60 -24.95 -18.05
C THR A 684 11.75 -26.08 -18.64
N LEU A 685 11.20 -26.97 -17.80
CA LEU A 685 10.27 -28.02 -18.23
C LEU A 685 9.02 -27.46 -18.90
N GLU A 686 8.48 -26.32 -18.42
CA GLU A 686 7.33 -25.66 -19.05
C GLU A 686 7.59 -25.32 -20.53
N MET A 687 8.83 -24.97 -20.88
CA MET A 687 9.21 -24.62 -22.25
C MET A 687 9.38 -25.83 -23.17
N LEU A 688 9.56 -27.04 -22.62
CA LEU A 688 9.83 -28.27 -23.36
C LEU A 688 8.62 -29.19 -23.46
N VAL A 689 7.78 -29.21 -22.42
CA VAL A 689 6.61 -30.08 -22.35
C VAL A 689 5.49 -29.53 -23.27
N ASP A 690 4.79 -30.43 -23.92
CA ASP A 690 3.61 -30.07 -24.74
C ASP A 690 2.62 -29.21 -23.94
N LYS A 691 2.12 -28.15 -24.57
CA LYS A 691 1.21 -27.20 -23.92
C LYS A 691 -0.05 -27.88 -23.37
N GLU A 692 -0.59 -28.87 -24.05
CA GLU A 692 -1.81 -29.59 -23.61
C GLU A 692 -1.50 -30.56 -22.46
N ALA A 693 -0.25 -31.02 -22.36
CA ALA A 693 0.21 -31.86 -21.25
C ALA A 693 0.62 -31.06 -20.02
N TRP A 694 0.94 -29.77 -20.16
CA TRP A 694 1.30 -28.90 -19.04
C TRP A 694 0.09 -28.66 -18.13
N PRO A 695 0.20 -28.87 -16.80
CA PRO A 695 -0.97 -29.00 -15.92
C PRO A 695 -1.62 -27.69 -15.49
N MET A 696 -1.13 -26.53 -15.94
CA MET A 696 -1.65 -25.23 -15.51
C MET A 696 -1.52 -24.16 -16.60
N PRO A 697 -2.31 -23.07 -16.55
CA PRO A 697 -2.17 -21.92 -17.45
C PRO A 697 -0.78 -21.29 -17.37
N SER A 698 -0.19 -21.00 -18.53
CA SER A 698 1.08 -20.28 -18.65
C SER A 698 0.91 -18.78 -18.41
N TYR A 699 2.04 -18.06 -18.30
CA TYR A 699 2.01 -16.57 -18.25
C TYR A 699 1.31 -15.97 -19.44
N GLY A 700 1.54 -16.50 -20.66
CA GLY A 700 0.86 -16.05 -21.87
C GLY A 700 -0.66 -16.16 -21.77
N ASP A 701 -1.16 -17.25 -21.19
CA ASP A 701 -2.59 -17.46 -20.96
C ASP A 701 -3.18 -16.48 -19.93
N LEU A 702 -2.40 -16.08 -18.93
CA LEU A 702 -2.85 -15.24 -17.81
C LEU A 702 -2.83 -13.75 -18.16
N ILE A 703 -1.73 -13.24 -18.75
CA ILE A 703 -1.52 -11.80 -18.91
C ILE A 703 -1.91 -11.25 -20.28
N PHE A 704 -2.15 -12.11 -21.29
CA PHE A 704 -2.53 -11.67 -22.64
C PHE A 704 -3.97 -12.00 -23.05
N GLU A 705 -4.65 -12.93 -22.39
CA GLU A 705 -5.99 -13.39 -22.77
C GLU A 705 -7.10 -12.86 -21.85
N VAL A 706 -7.02 -11.58 -21.45
CA VAL A 706 -8.03 -10.92 -20.60
C VAL A 706 -8.97 -10.03 -21.40
#